data_3c3c8b389c631752aac7a64ea671a212
#
_entry.id   3c3c8b389c631752aac7a64ea671a212
#
_cell.length_a   1.000
_cell.length_b   1.000
_cell.length_c   1.000
_cell.angle_alpha   90.00
_cell.angle_beta   90.00
_cell.angle_gamma   90.00
#
_symmetry.space_group_name_H-M   'P 1'
#
loop_
_entity.id
_entity.type
_entity.pdbx_description
1 polymer ?
#
loop_
_entity_poly.entity_id
_entity_poly.type
_entity_poly.pdbx_seq_one_letter_code
_entity_poly.pdbx_strand_id
1 'polypeptide(L)'
;MKYLFSFILLFHIFLNTFSQSDTVYVSPSGNNNNDGSYNSPYKTISTAIENINSGTIILLDGIYREKILIENKNNITIAGDELGNAIIDGTVNLNDFNWTETENNIFKTTIDTAIWQLFIDDSEMVMARWPNAQFSDESIYSWDTWAEGDEGNSGNGILVFDNSKTFYTSLDNDLDTAHAILNIGSFRTWNRKIEYLAGSDFFTYNAVPNSQYKEKHHYFFVEGDLDLLDTLNEWYHNPKTGELWLMTGGTNPNDFDVKGKVLSYSFQIKNSDNITIENLSFFSSTVKVQSAENFILQDCNFAYPSTSKRMLGDLSTPKATTFGVTGSSNKVNNSIIRRNLFEYTDGDGLRVYGDNNLIENNFFQYIDYSVAELPGLMVTMYINGDKNTITKNTIENVQASATVSPGERSTFSYNKVTKTGALQSDGSVFQGTRNFVAESEVHHNFVYNTPKLALRYDAPGDDPTAAGQKGKMYNNVAINTSGIMVKGDYHYITNNTVIGSNKNGMIILDEENSNLNTYTQNNLVDKLSGHRSLSNFEDKDRDGNPDYPIPGTSSNNWNGWDSVKTNYNDELNIDNTIYTLIDSITLMPLEGSPLIDAGISVESIPQEIIGSSPDIGAYEYGGEIWKAGIEGWQPDFYPWDHISDSDGDGITDDEDNCPLIENPDQNDKDLDGIGNKCDPDDDNDGILDEPDNCRLVANPDQLDTDGDGKGDLCDDDDDGDGVNDIEDNCPLIENPDQEDWNNDGVGDICGDPKPLFTEKVTFIEKVYPNPTNNNLRVTLKPGLIIKSIYFIDISSKLIKPKSLTRIKEGLDIDVSNLNEGLYILQIITSKEANKIKVLIERKF
;
A
#
# COMPACT_ATOMS: atom_id res chain seq x y z
N MET A 1 28.77 -12.61 -89.15
CA MET A 1 29.62 -12.83 -87.95
C MET A 1 28.93 -12.28 -86.75
N LYS A 2 28.27 -13.13 -86.07
CA LYS A 2 27.48 -12.77 -84.87
C LYS A 2 28.13 -13.47 -83.66
N TYR A 3 28.58 -12.73 -82.68
CA TYR A 3 29.03 -13.25 -81.42
C TYR A 3 27.86 -13.20 -80.47
N LEU A 4 27.53 -14.38 -79.92
CA LEU A 4 26.50 -14.63 -78.87
C LEU A 4 27.22 -14.60 -77.53
N PHE A 5 26.94 -13.58 -76.69
CA PHE A 5 27.39 -13.58 -75.29
C PHE A 5 26.34 -14.18 -74.41
N SER A 6 26.64 -15.36 -73.80
CA SER A 6 25.84 -15.98 -72.77
C SER A 6 26.21 -15.34 -71.45
N PHE A 7 25.21 -14.68 -70.83
CA PHE A 7 25.29 -14.17 -69.43
C PHE A 7 24.78 -15.27 -68.51
N ILE A 8 25.69 -15.91 -67.80
CA ILE A 8 25.33 -16.83 -66.66
C ILE A 8 25.09 -15.98 -65.45
N LEU A 9 23.80 -15.85 -65.05
CA LEU A 9 23.38 -15.21 -63.79
C LEU A 9 23.53 -16.24 -62.66
N LEU A 10 24.61 -16.09 -61.85
CA LEU A 10 24.73 -16.83 -60.59
C LEU A 10 23.75 -16.24 -59.59
N PHE A 11 22.64 -16.92 -59.37
CA PHE A 11 21.74 -16.66 -58.23
C PHE A 11 22.40 -17.26 -56.95
N HIS A 12 23.03 -16.40 -56.14
CA HIS A 12 23.35 -16.79 -54.76
C HIS A 12 22.06 -16.79 -53.97
N ILE A 13 21.51 -17.99 -53.78
CA ILE A 13 20.47 -18.20 -52.75
C ILE A 13 21.17 -18.12 -51.40
N PHE A 14 21.05 -16.96 -50.73
CA PHE A 14 21.28 -16.90 -49.31
C PHE A 14 20.14 -17.71 -48.66
N LEU A 15 20.39 -18.98 -48.40
CA LEU A 15 19.64 -19.72 -47.39
C LEU A 15 19.99 -19.09 -46.04
N ASN A 16 19.13 -18.17 -45.62
CA ASN A 16 19.02 -17.89 -44.19
C ASN A 16 18.55 -19.21 -43.57
N THR A 17 19.50 -20.00 -43.10
CA THR A 17 19.21 -21.05 -42.14
C THR A 17 18.77 -20.33 -40.88
N PHE A 18 17.47 -20.15 -40.70
CA PHE A 18 16.92 -19.98 -39.39
C PHE A 18 17.41 -21.22 -38.65
N SER A 19 18.36 -21.07 -37.74
CA SER A 19 18.67 -22.10 -36.74
C SER A 19 17.36 -22.37 -36.04
N GLN A 20 16.81 -23.56 -36.20
CA GLN A 20 15.72 -24.04 -35.38
C GLN A 20 16.30 -23.99 -33.96
N SER A 21 15.74 -23.20 -33.06
CA SER A 21 16.22 -23.17 -31.68
C SER A 21 16.02 -24.58 -31.12
N ASP A 22 17.12 -25.17 -30.65
CA ASP A 22 17.06 -26.48 -30.02
C ASP A 22 16.22 -26.32 -28.73
N THR A 23 15.19 -27.15 -28.60
CA THR A 23 14.42 -27.22 -27.35
C THR A 23 14.76 -28.54 -26.69
N VAL A 24 15.20 -28.46 -25.42
CA VAL A 24 15.49 -29.64 -24.59
C VAL A 24 14.68 -29.58 -23.29
N TYR A 25 14.38 -30.75 -22.77
CA TYR A 25 13.56 -30.95 -21.60
C TYR A 25 14.38 -31.49 -20.43
N VAL A 26 14.04 -31.04 -19.23
CA VAL A 26 14.63 -31.52 -17.97
C VAL A 26 13.51 -31.95 -17.05
N SER A 27 13.72 -33.08 -16.35
CA SER A 27 12.80 -33.60 -15.34
C SER A 27 13.58 -34.20 -14.19
N PRO A 28 13.18 -34.00 -12.92
CA PRO A 28 13.81 -34.71 -11.79
C PRO A 28 13.80 -36.21 -11.93
N SER A 29 12.84 -36.78 -12.64
CA SER A 29 12.75 -38.21 -12.99
C SER A 29 13.53 -38.62 -14.25
N GLY A 30 14.17 -37.66 -14.94
CA GLY A 30 14.95 -37.89 -16.16
C GLY A 30 16.26 -38.61 -15.94
N ASN A 31 17.11 -38.68 -16.99
CA ASN A 31 18.42 -39.26 -16.92
C ASN A 31 19.41 -38.45 -17.77
N ASN A 32 20.58 -38.11 -17.23
CA ASN A 32 21.57 -37.28 -17.94
C ASN A 32 22.23 -38.00 -19.15
N ASN A 33 21.97 -39.28 -19.36
CA ASN A 33 22.38 -40.00 -20.57
C ASN A 33 21.29 -39.95 -21.68
N ASN A 34 20.16 -39.35 -21.43
CA ASN A 34 19.09 -39.13 -22.43
C ASN A 34 19.50 -38.10 -23.46
N ASP A 35 18.64 -37.92 -24.48
CA ASP A 35 18.85 -36.95 -25.56
C ASP A 35 18.21 -35.56 -25.33
N GLY A 36 17.53 -35.39 -24.22
CA GLY A 36 16.87 -34.15 -23.84
C GLY A 36 15.53 -33.91 -24.55
N SER A 37 14.99 -34.90 -25.30
CA SER A 37 13.65 -34.79 -25.85
C SER A 37 12.58 -34.89 -24.76
N TYR A 38 11.33 -34.48 -25.07
CA TYR A 38 10.22 -34.54 -24.13
C TYR A 38 10.01 -35.92 -23.49
N ASN A 39 10.12 -36.97 -24.29
CA ASN A 39 9.97 -38.36 -23.83
C ASN A 39 11.24 -38.95 -23.19
N SER A 40 12.37 -38.27 -23.29
CA SER A 40 13.68 -38.69 -22.79
C SER A 40 14.43 -37.45 -22.21
N PRO A 41 13.88 -36.81 -21.17
CA PRO A 41 14.45 -35.58 -20.64
C PRO A 41 15.77 -35.83 -19.91
N TYR A 42 16.60 -34.81 -19.84
CA TYR A 42 17.73 -34.78 -18.92
C TYR A 42 17.25 -34.80 -17.47
N LYS A 43 18.10 -35.25 -16.55
CA LYS A 43 17.81 -35.21 -15.11
C LYS A 43 18.09 -33.84 -14.50
N THR A 44 19.17 -33.19 -14.96
CA THR A 44 19.67 -31.95 -14.35
C THR A 44 19.68 -30.80 -15.36
N ILE A 45 19.40 -29.60 -14.87
CA ILE A 45 19.48 -28.35 -15.63
C ILE A 45 20.91 -28.11 -16.09
N SER A 46 21.89 -28.41 -15.26
CA SER A 46 23.34 -28.29 -15.59
C SER A 46 23.68 -29.10 -16.82
N THR A 47 23.20 -30.37 -16.94
CA THR A 47 23.42 -31.19 -18.14
C THR A 47 22.74 -30.60 -19.38
N ALA A 48 21.56 -30.07 -19.27
CA ALA A 48 20.90 -29.40 -20.38
C ALA A 48 21.70 -28.19 -20.88
N ILE A 49 22.21 -27.36 -19.95
CA ILE A 49 23.05 -26.20 -20.24
C ILE A 49 24.34 -26.62 -20.95
N GLU A 50 24.98 -27.72 -20.54
CA GLU A 50 26.19 -28.23 -21.17
C GLU A 50 25.94 -28.66 -22.61
N ASN A 51 24.80 -29.25 -22.91
CA ASN A 51 24.47 -29.84 -24.22
C ASN A 51 23.81 -28.86 -25.20
N ILE A 52 23.40 -27.63 -24.76
CA ILE A 52 22.82 -26.63 -25.64
C ILE A 52 23.77 -25.45 -25.82
N ASN A 53 23.87 -24.93 -27.03
CA ASN A 53 24.63 -23.71 -27.32
C ASN A 53 23.75 -22.46 -27.31
N SER A 54 22.53 -22.60 -27.78
CA SER A 54 21.45 -21.60 -27.77
C SER A 54 20.11 -22.31 -27.92
N GLY A 55 19.02 -21.74 -27.45
CA GLY A 55 17.68 -22.32 -27.55
C GLY A 55 16.96 -22.34 -26.21
N THR A 56 16.02 -23.24 -26.02
CA THR A 56 15.12 -23.30 -24.89
C THR A 56 15.32 -24.58 -24.08
N ILE A 57 15.43 -24.42 -22.76
CA ILE A 57 15.44 -25.49 -21.76
C ILE A 57 14.09 -25.44 -21.03
N ILE A 58 13.27 -26.44 -21.21
CA ILE A 58 11.97 -26.55 -20.53
C ILE A 58 12.13 -27.44 -19.30
N LEU A 59 11.78 -26.90 -18.15
CA LEU A 59 11.73 -27.64 -16.89
C LEU A 59 10.33 -28.19 -16.68
N LEU A 60 10.21 -29.50 -16.68
CA LEU A 60 8.97 -30.19 -16.37
C LEU A 60 8.70 -30.14 -14.85
N ASP A 61 7.47 -30.40 -14.46
CA ASP A 61 7.03 -30.37 -13.08
C ASP A 61 7.98 -31.11 -12.13
N GLY A 62 8.27 -30.52 -11.00
CA GLY A 62 9.04 -31.11 -9.93
C GLY A 62 10.06 -30.18 -9.27
N ILE A 63 10.79 -30.73 -8.30
CA ILE A 63 11.73 -30.00 -7.45
C ILE A 63 13.17 -30.22 -7.94
N TYR A 64 13.89 -29.14 -8.19
CA TYR A 64 15.26 -29.10 -8.68
C TYR A 64 16.19 -28.53 -7.60
N ARG A 65 17.02 -29.37 -7.00
CA ARG A 65 17.98 -29.00 -5.96
C ARG A 65 19.41 -29.02 -6.51
N GLU A 66 19.76 -28.03 -7.31
CA GLU A 66 21.10 -27.94 -7.90
C GLU A 66 21.60 -26.48 -7.95
N LYS A 67 22.91 -26.34 -7.99
CA LYS A 67 23.59 -25.07 -8.20
C LYS A 67 23.94 -24.94 -9.67
N ILE A 68 23.30 -24.02 -10.35
CA ILE A 68 23.32 -23.84 -11.81
C ILE A 68 24.28 -22.70 -12.15
N LEU A 69 25.21 -22.95 -13.07
CA LEU A 69 26.11 -21.94 -13.60
C LEU A 69 25.93 -21.83 -15.12
N ILE A 70 25.55 -20.62 -15.58
CA ILE A 70 25.53 -20.24 -16.99
C ILE A 70 26.68 -19.27 -17.20
N GLU A 71 27.72 -19.68 -17.90
CA GLU A 71 28.89 -18.85 -18.13
C GLU A 71 29.33 -18.89 -19.59
N ASN A 72 29.53 -17.69 -20.17
CA ASN A 72 29.94 -17.52 -21.57
C ASN A 72 28.98 -18.21 -22.58
N LYS A 73 27.69 -18.18 -22.31
CA LYS A 73 26.63 -18.69 -23.18
C LYS A 73 25.62 -17.59 -23.48
N ASN A 74 25.05 -17.61 -24.68
CA ASN A 74 24.11 -16.56 -25.11
C ASN A 74 22.86 -17.18 -25.73
N ASN A 75 21.77 -16.40 -25.76
CA ASN A 75 20.52 -16.78 -26.40
C ASN A 75 19.94 -18.09 -25.85
N ILE A 76 19.86 -18.19 -24.53
CA ILE A 76 19.26 -19.33 -23.80
C ILE A 76 18.03 -18.85 -23.05
N THR A 77 16.93 -19.57 -23.24
CA THR A 77 15.73 -19.46 -22.40
C THR A 77 15.65 -20.65 -21.48
N ILE A 78 15.43 -20.42 -20.19
CA ILE A 78 15.10 -21.48 -19.21
C ILE A 78 13.69 -21.17 -18.71
N ALA A 79 12.76 -22.06 -18.98
CA ALA A 79 11.35 -21.87 -18.69
C ALA A 79 10.76 -23.07 -17.95
N GLY A 80 9.84 -22.84 -17.04
CA GLY A 80 8.92 -23.88 -16.55
C GLY A 80 7.91 -24.22 -17.63
N ASP A 81 7.46 -25.47 -17.69
CA ASP A 81 6.40 -25.90 -18.62
C ASP A 81 5.07 -25.20 -18.27
N GLU A 82 4.77 -25.15 -16.96
CA GLU A 82 3.68 -24.34 -16.42
C GLU A 82 4.20 -23.55 -15.21
N LEU A 83 3.62 -22.36 -14.97
CA LEU A 83 4.01 -21.51 -13.84
C LEU A 83 3.75 -22.25 -12.51
N GLY A 84 4.72 -22.20 -11.62
CA GLY A 84 4.63 -22.75 -10.26
C GLY A 84 5.04 -24.22 -10.13
N ASN A 85 5.02 -24.99 -11.20
CA ASN A 85 5.24 -26.45 -11.12
C ASN A 85 6.73 -26.84 -11.12
N ALA A 86 7.60 -26.06 -11.73
CA ALA A 86 9.06 -26.28 -11.70
C ALA A 86 9.67 -25.44 -10.56
N ILE A 87 10.03 -26.11 -9.46
CA ILE A 87 10.52 -25.46 -8.24
C ILE A 87 12.05 -25.59 -8.14
N ILE A 88 12.73 -24.48 -8.12
CA ILE A 88 14.17 -24.36 -7.85
C ILE A 88 14.37 -24.22 -6.35
N ASP A 89 14.74 -25.30 -5.70
CA ASP A 89 14.79 -25.40 -4.23
C ASP A 89 16.24 -25.29 -3.69
N GLY A 90 16.46 -24.31 -2.83
CA GLY A 90 17.75 -24.06 -2.15
C GLY A 90 17.97 -24.83 -0.86
N THR A 91 17.11 -25.78 -0.54
CA THR A 91 17.15 -26.52 0.73
C THR A 91 17.67 -27.95 0.60
N VAL A 92 17.87 -28.56 1.75
CA VAL A 92 18.00 -30.01 1.94
C VAL A 92 16.90 -30.51 2.86
N ASN A 93 16.44 -31.74 2.60
CA ASN A 93 15.46 -32.40 3.45
C ASN A 93 16.12 -32.90 4.75
N LEU A 94 15.45 -32.73 5.88
CA LEU A 94 15.91 -33.10 7.21
C LEU A 94 15.04 -34.18 7.89
N ASN A 95 14.08 -34.80 7.18
CA ASN A 95 13.22 -35.83 7.73
C ASN A 95 13.91 -37.16 8.01
N ASP A 96 15.00 -37.47 7.30
CA ASP A 96 15.74 -38.73 7.47
C ASP A 96 16.67 -38.76 8.72
N PHE A 97 16.68 -37.68 9.51
CA PHE A 97 17.48 -37.59 10.72
C PHE A 97 16.76 -38.18 11.95
N ASN A 98 17.53 -38.69 12.90
CA ASN A 98 17.01 -39.22 14.14
C ASN A 98 16.76 -38.09 15.14
N TRP A 99 15.52 -37.65 15.23
CA TRP A 99 15.12 -36.68 16.22
C TRP A 99 14.89 -37.33 17.58
N THR A 100 15.42 -36.72 18.62
CA THR A 100 15.25 -37.11 20.00
C THR A 100 14.55 -36.00 20.77
N GLU A 101 13.43 -36.32 21.37
CA GLU A 101 12.75 -35.39 22.25
C GLU A 101 13.58 -35.18 23.54
N THR A 102 13.70 -33.93 23.92
CA THR A 102 14.35 -33.48 25.15
C THR A 102 13.28 -32.96 26.14
N GLU A 103 13.63 -32.07 27.04
CA GLU A 103 12.65 -31.42 27.93
C GLU A 103 11.85 -30.38 27.16
N ASN A 104 10.61 -30.08 27.60
CA ASN A 104 9.76 -28.98 27.11
C ASN A 104 9.34 -29.08 25.64
N ASN A 105 9.11 -30.28 25.10
CA ASN A 105 8.71 -30.49 23.69
C ASN A 105 9.72 -29.99 22.64
N ILE A 106 10.99 -29.89 23.04
CA ILE A 106 12.09 -29.56 22.15
C ILE A 106 12.66 -30.85 21.56
N PHE A 107 12.86 -30.89 20.27
CA PHE A 107 13.50 -31.99 19.59
C PHE A 107 14.92 -31.62 19.18
N LYS A 108 15.81 -32.60 19.24
CA LYS A 108 17.24 -32.45 18.90
C LYS A 108 17.66 -33.51 17.91
N THR A 109 18.49 -33.09 16.94
CA THR A 109 19.23 -34.01 16.09
C THR A 109 20.65 -33.49 15.83
N THR A 110 21.45 -34.21 15.07
CA THR A 110 22.77 -33.75 14.58
C THR A 110 22.80 -33.87 13.08
N ILE A 111 23.16 -32.78 12.42
CA ILE A 111 23.30 -32.69 10.96
C ILE A 111 24.76 -32.40 10.60
N ASP A 112 25.18 -32.85 9.42
CA ASP A 112 26.54 -32.65 8.89
C ASP A 112 26.64 -31.45 7.94
N THR A 113 25.49 -30.82 7.66
CA THR A 113 25.36 -29.71 6.72
C THR A 113 24.97 -28.44 7.46
N ALA A 114 25.70 -27.36 7.24
CA ALA A 114 25.36 -26.06 7.81
C ALA A 114 24.14 -25.47 7.13
N ILE A 115 23.11 -25.24 7.92
CA ILE A 115 21.87 -24.56 7.48
C ILE A 115 21.75 -23.20 8.18
N TRP A 116 21.06 -22.24 7.53
CA TRP A 116 20.88 -20.90 8.10
C TRP A 116 19.46 -20.37 8.02
N GLN A 117 18.53 -21.21 7.59
CA GLN A 117 17.08 -21.01 7.62
C GLN A 117 16.43 -22.38 7.71
N LEU A 118 15.38 -22.51 8.47
CA LEU A 118 14.65 -23.77 8.67
C LEU A 118 13.19 -23.58 8.31
N PHE A 119 12.61 -24.61 7.72
CA PHE A 119 11.20 -24.63 7.31
C PHE A 119 10.51 -25.90 7.81
N ILE A 120 9.25 -25.73 8.18
CA ILE A 120 8.30 -26.84 8.39
C ILE A 120 7.11 -26.62 7.46
N ASP A 121 6.80 -27.63 6.64
CA ASP A 121 5.70 -27.57 5.67
C ASP A 121 5.71 -26.27 4.86
N ASP A 122 6.89 -25.91 4.36
CA ASP A 122 7.22 -24.71 3.58
C ASP A 122 7.09 -23.38 4.33
N SER A 123 6.75 -23.36 5.62
CA SER A 123 6.72 -22.16 6.44
C SER A 123 8.05 -21.95 7.17
N GLU A 124 8.56 -20.72 7.15
CA GLU A 124 9.80 -20.36 7.84
C GLU A 124 9.62 -20.43 9.35
N MET A 125 10.59 -21.03 10.03
CA MET A 125 10.70 -21.01 11.48
C MET A 125 11.56 -19.87 11.96
N VAL A 126 11.20 -19.30 13.11
CA VAL A 126 11.94 -18.20 13.71
C VAL A 126 13.21 -18.73 14.39
N MET A 127 14.36 -18.08 14.16
CA MET A 127 15.56 -18.31 14.96
C MET A 127 15.26 -17.99 16.42
N ALA A 128 15.61 -18.90 17.36
CA ALA A 128 15.43 -18.68 18.78
C ALA A 128 15.83 -17.26 19.17
N ARG A 129 14.90 -16.47 19.69
CA ARG A 129 15.07 -15.03 19.90
C ARG A 129 14.36 -14.50 21.14
N TRP A 130 14.81 -13.35 21.60
CA TRP A 130 14.16 -12.57 22.65
C TRP A 130 14.13 -11.07 22.27
N PRO A 131 13.01 -10.35 22.40
CA PRO A 131 11.66 -10.83 22.67
C PRO A 131 11.13 -11.74 21.55
N ASN A 132 10.18 -12.63 21.90
CA ASN A 132 9.59 -13.56 20.96
C ASN A 132 8.76 -12.84 19.87
N ALA A 133 8.79 -13.40 18.67
CA ALA A 133 8.00 -12.94 17.52
C ALA A 133 7.76 -14.12 16.58
N GLN A 134 6.69 -14.06 15.79
CA GLN A 134 6.31 -15.13 14.89
C GLN A 134 6.02 -14.59 13.49
N PHE A 135 6.19 -15.44 12.46
CA PHE A 135 5.71 -15.13 11.13
C PHE A 135 4.20 -15.32 11.01
N SER A 136 3.64 -16.30 11.73
CA SER A 136 2.24 -16.71 11.62
C SER A 136 1.22 -15.68 12.13
N ASP A 137 1.63 -14.76 12.97
CA ASP A 137 0.81 -13.66 13.51
C ASP A 137 1.36 -12.28 13.09
N GLU A 138 2.29 -12.27 12.13
CA GLU A 138 2.97 -11.08 11.61
C GLU A 138 3.72 -10.23 12.66
N SER A 139 3.78 -10.66 13.91
CA SER A 139 4.43 -9.94 15.00
C SER A 139 5.93 -9.69 14.76
N ILE A 140 6.56 -10.49 13.91
CA ILE A 140 7.96 -10.30 13.51
C ILE A 140 8.18 -8.97 12.73
N TYR A 141 7.14 -8.41 12.13
CA TYR A 141 7.16 -7.13 11.43
C TYR A 141 6.78 -5.94 12.32
N SER A 142 6.50 -6.16 13.62
CA SER A 142 6.07 -5.15 14.57
C SER A 142 7.18 -4.68 15.49
N TRP A 143 7.24 -3.36 15.77
CA TRP A 143 8.03 -2.80 16.86
C TRP A 143 7.70 -3.38 18.22
N ASP A 144 6.49 -3.85 18.44
CA ASP A 144 6.02 -4.38 19.70
C ASP A 144 6.78 -5.64 20.14
N THR A 145 7.55 -6.24 19.23
CA THR A 145 8.43 -7.40 19.50
C THR A 145 9.91 -7.02 19.56
N TRP A 146 10.22 -5.75 19.73
CA TRP A 146 11.58 -5.26 19.96
C TRP A 146 11.71 -4.77 21.40
N ALA A 147 12.81 -5.09 22.06
CA ALA A 147 13.17 -4.52 23.35
C ALA A 147 13.72 -3.10 23.17
N GLU A 148 13.64 -2.30 24.20
CA GLU A 148 14.16 -0.93 24.21
C GLU A 148 15.31 -0.80 25.22
N GLY A 149 16.38 -0.18 24.80
CA GLY A 149 17.53 0.15 25.62
C GLY A 149 17.47 1.58 26.15
N ASP A 150 18.28 1.85 27.18
CA ASP A 150 18.47 3.19 27.74
C ASP A 150 19.37 4.05 26.86
N GLU A 151 19.12 5.37 26.85
CA GLU A 151 19.90 6.34 26.08
C GLU A 151 21.37 6.42 26.55
N GLY A 152 22.29 6.56 25.63
CA GLY A 152 23.63 7.13 25.91
C GLY A 152 24.85 6.35 25.45
N ASN A 153 24.93 5.02 25.56
CA ASN A 153 26.14 4.26 25.24
C ASN A 153 26.00 3.22 24.13
N SER A 154 24.82 3.08 23.57
CA SER A 154 24.52 2.05 22.58
C SER A 154 25.46 2.07 21.37
N GLY A 155 25.83 3.21 20.85
CA GLY A 155 26.82 3.32 19.78
C GLY A 155 28.26 2.96 20.19
N ASN A 156 28.58 2.91 21.47
CA ASN A 156 29.92 2.68 22.01
C ASN A 156 30.17 1.21 22.43
N GLY A 157 29.19 0.31 22.19
CA GLY A 157 29.34 -1.11 22.45
C GLY A 157 28.75 -1.58 23.76
N ILE A 158 27.90 -0.81 24.37
CA ILE A 158 27.15 -1.18 25.58
C ILE A 158 25.69 -0.79 25.35
N LEU A 159 24.78 -1.72 25.52
CA LEU A 159 23.34 -1.44 25.53
C LEU A 159 22.79 -1.84 26.90
N VAL A 160 22.21 -0.88 27.60
CA VAL A 160 21.57 -1.05 28.89
C VAL A 160 20.06 -1.17 28.66
N PHE A 161 19.40 -2.14 29.28
CA PHE A 161 17.96 -2.36 29.14
C PHE A 161 17.18 -1.22 29.80
N ASP A 162 16.17 -0.71 29.15
CA ASP A 162 15.25 0.27 29.76
C ASP A 162 14.23 -0.45 30.63
N ASN A 163 14.45 -0.40 31.94
CA ASN A 163 13.61 -1.07 32.94
C ASN A 163 12.20 -0.46 33.10
N SER A 164 11.91 0.64 32.43
CA SER A 164 10.57 1.24 32.38
C SER A 164 9.70 0.67 31.25
N LYS A 165 10.24 -0.19 30.39
CA LYS A 165 9.60 -0.70 29.19
C LYS A 165 9.05 -2.11 29.35
N THR A 166 8.22 -2.53 28.42
CA THR A 166 7.43 -3.77 28.48
C THR A 166 8.29 -5.03 28.55
N PHE A 167 9.46 -5.03 27.92
CA PHE A 167 10.35 -6.20 27.84
C PHE A 167 11.56 -6.10 28.78
N TYR A 168 11.42 -5.40 29.91
CA TYR A 168 12.45 -5.45 30.93
C TYR A 168 12.36 -6.74 31.74
N THR A 169 13.15 -7.71 31.32
CA THR A 169 13.50 -8.86 32.18
C THR A 169 14.97 -9.19 31.93
N SER A 170 15.75 -9.37 33.01
CA SER A 170 17.05 -9.98 32.86
C SER A 170 16.86 -11.40 32.36
N LEU A 171 17.62 -11.79 31.36
CA LEU A 171 17.67 -13.18 30.91
C LEU A 171 18.39 -14.00 31.98
N ASP A 172 17.91 -15.21 32.27
CA ASP A 172 18.36 -16.01 33.41
C ASP A 172 19.66 -16.77 33.10
N ASN A 173 20.05 -16.88 31.81
CA ASN A 173 21.21 -17.63 31.34
C ASN A 173 22.24 -16.72 30.66
N ASP A 174 23.51 -17.15 30.71
CA ASP A 174 24.59 -16.53 29.92
C ASP A 174 24.35 -16.78 28.43
N LEU A 175 24.51 -15.78 27.56
CA LEU A 175 24.36 -15.93 26.13
C LEU A 175 25.72 -15.92 25.44
N ASP A 176 26.24 -17.12 25.09
CA ASP A 176 27.56 -17.31 24.53
C ASP A 176 27.62 -17.17 23.01
N THR A 177 26.50 -17.48 22.31
CA THR A 177 26.43 -17.51 20.84
C THR A 177 25.59 -16.42 20.26
N ALA A 178 24.81 -15.73 21.05
CA ALA A 178 23.81 -14.76 20.65
C ALA A 178 24.37 -13.56 19.87
N HIS A 179 23.47 -13.04 19.04
CA HIS A 179 23.67 -11.79 18.30
C HIS A 179 22.55 -10.80 18.64
N ALA A 180 22.84 -9.52 18.64
CA ALA A 180 21.83 -8.48 18.73
C ALA A 180 21.67 -7.79 17.38
N ILE A 181 20.43 -7.58 16.98
CA ILE A 181 20.04 -6.66 15.92
C ILE A 181 19.77 -5.32 16.59
N LEU A 182 20.61 -4.35 16.31
CA LEU A 182 20.68 -3.06 17.01
C LEU A 182 20.15 -1.94 16.13
N ASN A 183 18.90 -1.56 16.29
CA ASN A 183 18.31 -0.40 15.64
C ASN A 183 18.54 0.84 16.48
N ILE A 184 19.77 1.32 16.50
CA ILE A 184 20.22 2.45 17.31
C ILE A 184 20.55 3.69 16.46
N GLY A 185 20.46 3.60 15.13
CA GLY A 185 20.78 4.69 14.22
C GLY A 185 19.57 5.30 13.53
N SER A 186 19.75 6.40 12.84
CA SER A 186 18.69 7.14 12.15
C SER A 186 18.10 6.38 10.94
N PHE A 187 18.93 5.65 10.21
CA PHE A 187 18.55 4.91 9.00
C PHE A 187 19.42 3.66 8.84
N ARG A 188 19.93 3.15 9.95
CA ARG A 188 20.82 2.00 10.00
C ARG A 188 20.57 1.14 11.22
N THR A 189 20.62 -0.14 10.99
CA THR A 189 20.61 -1.20 11.98
C THR A 189 21.91 -1.96 11.89
N TRP A 190 22.46 -2.37 13.00
CA TRP A 190 23.72 -3.11 13.07
C TRP A 190 23.49 -4.48 13.67
N ASN A 191 24.19 -5.46 13.14
CA ASN A 191 24.22 -6.81 13.64
C ASN A 191 25.53 -7.03 14.37
N ARG A 192 25.47 -7.43 15.66
CA ARG A 192 26.67 -7.63 16.49
C ARG A 192 26.55 -8.89 17.33
N LYS A 193 27.66 -9.67 17.38
CA LYS A 193 27.79 -10.67 18.43
C LYS A 193 27.82 -9.97 19.79
N ILE A 194 27.10 -10.47 20.76
CA ILE A 194 27.02 -9.91 22.11
C ILE A 194 27.76 -10.77 23.13
N GLU A 195 28.06 -10.17 24.28
CA GLU A 195 28.49 -10.84 25.51
C GLU A 195 27.49 -10.42 26.59
N TYR A 196 26.75 -11.40 27.11
CA TYR A 196 25.75 -11.20 28.14
C TYR A 196 25.97 -12.20 29.27
N LEU A 197 25.92 -11.73 30.52
CA LEU A 197 25.96 -12.54 31.73
C LEU A 197 24.58 -12.57 32.39
N ALA A 198 24.15 -13.72 32.80
CA ALA A 198 22.86 -13.95 33.44
C ALA A 198 22.56 -12.94 34.55
N GLY A 199 21.35 -12.39 34.49
CA GLY A 199 20.87 -11.39 35.47
C GLY A 199 21.46 -9.99 35.31
N SER A 200 22.25 -9.72 34.27
CA SER A 200 22.71 -8.35 33.96
C SER A 200 21.60 -7.49 33.39
N ASP A 201 21.66 -6.19 33.62
CA ASP A 201 20.78 -5.18 33.00
C ASP A 201 21.39 -4.57 31.72
N PHE A 202 22.45 -5.17 31.18
CA PHE A 202 23.11 -4.75 29.94
C PHE A 202 23.84 -5.90 29.27
N PHE A 203 24.15 -5.72 28.01
CA PHE A 203 25.12 -6.54 27.26
C PHE A 203 26.17 -5.68 26.57
N THR A 204 27.31 -6.30 26.22
CA THR A 204 28.39 -5.64 25.50
C THR A 204 28.60 -6.22 24.11
N TYR A 205 29.14 -5.41 23.21
CA TYR A 205 29.43 -5.79 21.82
C TYR A 205 30.50 -4.87 21.22
N ASN A 206 31.03 -5.26 20.06
CA ASN A 206 31.93 -4.38 19.32
C ASN A 206 31.21 -3.11 18.88
N ALA A 207 31.73 -1.96 19.29
CA ALA A 207 31.17 -0.65 18.97
C ALA A 207 30.84 -0.49 17.47
N VAL A 208 29.75 0.17 17.18
CA VAL A 208 29.38 0.51 15.79
C VAL A 208 30.30 1.61 15.26
N PRO A 209 30.48 1.72 13.92
CA PRO A 209 31.30 2.77 13.33
C PRO A 209 30.87 4.17 13.81
N ASN A 210 31.83 5.04 14.07
CA ASN A 210 31.53 6.39 14.52
C ASN A 210 30.78 7.15 13.43
N SER A 211 29.51 7.44 13.67
CA SER A 211 28.59 8.13 12.77
C SER A 211 27.79 9.15 13.58
N GLN A 212 27.56 10.32 13.01
CA GLN A 212 26.69 11.33 13.63
C GLN A 212 25.23 10.89 13.80
N TYR A 213 24.84 9.80 13.12
CA TYR A 213 23.47 9.27 13.13
C TYR A 213 23.29 8.04 14.03
N LYS A 214 24.34 7.62 14.75
CA LYS A 214 24.20 6.60 15.79
C LYS A 214 23.55 7.18 17.05
N GLU A 215 23.04 6.32 17.92
CA GLU A 215 22.41 6.71 19.19
C GLU A 215 21.15 7.60 19.02
N LYS A 216 20.35 7.33 17.98
CA LYS A 216 19.08 8.01 17.76
C LYS A 216 17.89 7.25 18.31
N HIS A 217 17.99 5.93 18.27
CA HIS A 217 17.01 4.98 18.78
C HIS A 217 17.75 3.96 19.63
N HIS A 218 17.04 3.17 20.39
CA HIS A 218 17.63 2.18 21.30
C HIS A 218 16.89 0.85 21.24
N TYR A 219 16.25 0.55 20.08
CA TYR A 219 15.53 -0.70 19.88
C TYR A 219 16.47 -1.83 19.48
N PHE A 220 16.18 -3.02 19.98
CA PHE A 220 16.94 -4.21 19.67
C PHE A 220 16.14 -5.49 19.90
N PHE A 221 16.61 -6.58 19.32
CA PHE A 221 16.29 -7.92 19.76
C PHE A 221 17.56 -8.77 19.74
N VAL A 222 17.53 -9.90 20.46
CA VAL A 222 18.65 -10.83 20.58
C VAL A 222 18.21 -12.18 20.00
N GLU A 223 19.09 -12.85 19.27
CA GLU A 223 18.79 -14.14 18.63
C GLU A 223 20.02 -15.06 18.56
N GLY A 224 19.79 -16.35 18.25
CA GLY A 224 20.86 -17.27 17.89
C GLY A 224 21.61 -17.85 19.10
N ASP A 225 20.92 -18.07 20.20
CA ASP A 225 21.43 -18.87 21.34
C ASP A 225 20.39 -19.93 21.75
N LEU A 226 20.89 -21.08 22.23
CA LEU A 226 20.01 -22.17 22.63
C LEU A 226 19.12 -21.80 23.83
N ASP A 227 19.62 -20.97 24.74
CA ASP A 227 18.90 -20.53 25.92
C ASP A 227 17.75 -19.55 25.63
N LEU A 228 17.61 -19.15 24.35
CA LEU A 228 16.47 -18.37 23.86
C LEU A 228 15.39 -19.24 23.20
N LEU A 229 15.58 -20.56 23.12
CA LEU A 229 14.62 -21.48 22.51
C LEU A 229 13.49 -21.82 23.48
N ASP A 230 12.48 -20.99 23.55
CA ASP A 230 11.41 -21.08 24.57
C ASP A 230 9.98 -20.99 24.00
N THR A 231 9.86 -20.77 22.68
CA THR A 231 8.56 -20.56 22.03
C THR A 231 8.36 -21.53 20.84
N LEU A 232 7.09 -21.93 20.62
CA LEU A 232 6.71 -22.78 19.48
C LEU A 232 7.15 -22.15 18.16
N ASN A 233 7.59 -23.00 17.21
CA ASN A 233 8.13 -22.60 15.90
C ASN A 233 9.48 -21.87 15.95
N GLU A 234 10.20 -21.97 17.07
CA GLU A 234 11.60 -21.55 17.13
C GLU A 234 12.57 -22.69 16.87
N TRP A 235 13.76 -22.34 16.42
CA TRP A 235 14.85 -23.26 16.17
C TRP A 235 16.22 -22.68 16.48
N TYR A 236 17.19 -23.57 16.75
CA TYR A 236 18.59 -23.22 16.97
C TYR A 236 19.50 -24.25 16.32
N HIS A 237 20.58 -23.80 15.67
CA HIS A 237 21.62 -24.64 15.10
C HIS A 237 23.00 -24.23 15.59
N ASN A 238 23.75 -25.19 16.14
CA ASN A 238 25.14 -24.99 16.49
C ASN A 238 26.04 -25.46 15.34
N PRO A 239 26.62 -24.59 14.52
CA PRO A 239 27.41 -25.00 13.36
C PRO A 239 28.75 -25.67 13.71
N LYS A 240 29.21 -25.60 14.98
CA LYS A 240 30.45 -26.24 15.43
C LYS A 240 30.23 -27.70 15.82
N THR A 241 29.08 -28.01 16.41
CA THR A 241 28.73 -29.37 16.85
C THR A 241 27.84 -30.09 15.86
N GLY A 242 27.19 -29.37 14.98
CA GLY A 242 26.14 -29.85 14.07
C GLY A 242 24.80 -30.10 14.77
N GLU A 243 24.66 -29.74 16.03
CA GLU A 243 23.41 -29.92 16.76
C GLU A 243 22.33 -28.97 16.24
N LEU A 244 21.18 -29.51 15.96
CA LEU A 244 19.96 -28.78 15.53
C LEU A 244 18.86 -29.05 16.54
N TRP A 245 18.25 -27.98 17.01
CA TRP A 245 17.20 -27.98 18.02
C TRP A 245 15.97 -27.28 17.49
N LEU A 246 14.78 -27.78 17.83
CA LEU A 246 13.54 -27.38 17.25
C LEU A 246 12.37 -27.55 18.23
N MET A 247 11.54 -26.54 18.40
CA MET A 247 10.34 -26.60 19.25
C MET A 247 9.08 -26.75 18.41
N THR A 248 8.50 -27.95 18.38
CA THR A 248 7.31 -28.30 17.58
C THR A 248 6.05 -28.57 18.40
N GLY A 249 6.05 -28.20 19.68
CA GLY A 249 4.90 -28.43 20.55
C GLY A 249 4.63 -29.92 20.87
N GLY A 250 5.65 -30.80 20.77
CA GLY A 250 5.55 -32.21 21.08
C GLY A 250 5.28 -33.16 19.90
N THR A 251 5.05 -32.61 18.71
CA THR A 251 4.95 -33.39 17.47
C THR A 251 6.34 -33.71 16.96
N ASN A 252 6.60 -34.96 16.59
CA ASN A 252 7.91 -35.37 16.08
C ASN A 252 8.20 -34.65 14.74
N PRO A 253 9.38 -34.02 14.55
CA PRO A 253 9.72 -33.35 13.32
C PRO A 253 9.62 -34.22 12.05
N ASN A 254 9.75 -35.56 12.15
CA ASN A 254 9.54 -36.46 11.03
C ASN A 254 8.09 -36.57 10.53
N ASP A 255 7.13 -36.04 11.31
CA ASP A 255 5.73 -36.01 10.92
C ASP A 255 5.39 -34.78 10.06
N PHE A 256 6.39 -33.90 9.84
CA PHE A 256 6.33 -32.70 8.98
C PHE A 256 7.31 -32.83 7.81
N ASP A 257 7.24 -31.94 6.82
CA ASP A 257 8.30 -31.74 5.81
C ASP A 257 9.32 -30.73 6.34
N VAL A 258 10.40 -31.20 6.98
CA VAL A 258 11.44 -30.34 7.57
C VAL A 258 12.56 -30.11 6.57
N LYS A 259 12.85 -28.85 6.26
CA LYS A 259 13.87 -28.45 5.29
C LYS A 259 14.80 -27.38 5.84
N GLY A 260 16.09 -27.46 5.47
CA GLY A 260 17.11 -26.47 5.83
C GLY A 260 17.74 -25.79 4.61
N LYS A 261 17.83 -24.47 4.60
CA LYS A 261 18.48 -23.70 3.53
C LYS A 261 19.98 -23.93 3.48
N VAL A 262 20.48 -24.26 2.29
CA VAL A 262 21.92 -24.51 2.02
C VAL A 262 22.45 -23.73 0.81
N LEU A 263 21.60 -23.09 0.02
CA LEU A 263 21.99 -22.32 -1.16
C LEU A 263 21.48 -20.87 -1.05
N SER A 264 22.38 -19.90 -1.24
CA SER A 264 21.95 -18.50 -1.43
C SER A 264 21.55 -18.22 -2.88
N TYR A 265 22.27 -18.80 -3.84
CA TYR A 265 22.03 -18.62 -5.27
C TYR A 265 21.96 -19.98 -5.94
N SER A 266 20.81 -20.34 -6.43
CA SER A 266 20.64 -21.52 -7.29
C SER A 266 21.10 -21.23 -8.71
N PHE A 267 20.81 -20.03 -9.24
CA PHE A 267 21.29 -19.62 -10.55
C PHE A 267 22.40 -18.57 -10.43
N GLN A 268 23.50 -18.81 -11.13
CA GLN A 268 24.56 -17.84 -11.35
C GLN A 268 24.83 -17.69 -12.85
N ILE A 269 24.61 -16.50 -13.38
CA ILE A 269 24.80 -16.16 -14.78
C ILE A 269 26.00 -15.20 -14.89
N LYS A 270 26.97 -15.52 -15.77
CA LYS A 270 28.16 -14.71 -15.94
C LYS A 270 28.55 -14.58 -17.41
N ASN A 271 28.90 -13.37 -17.84
CA ASN A 271 29.36 -13.09 -19.19
C ASN A 271 28.47 -13.73 -20.27
N SER A 272 27.16 -13.56 -20.13
CA SER A 272 26.14 -14.26 -20.91
C SER A 272 25.01 -13.31 -21.26
N ASP A 273 24.79 -13.09 -22.56
CA ASP A 273 23.82 -12.13 -23.07
C ASP A 273 22.57 -12.83 -23.60
N ASN A 274 21.44 -12.11 -23.63
CA ASN A 274 20.15 -12.61 -24.12
C ASN A 274 19.75 -13.91 -23.40
N ILE A 275 19.82 -13.92 -22.08
CA ILE A 275 19.35 -15.02 -21.25
C ILE A 275 17.97 -14.65 -20.72
N THR A 276 17.03 -15.58 -20.82
CA THR A 276 15.69 -15.47 -20.25
C THR A 276 15.50 -16.55 -19.18
N ILE A 277 14.95 -16.16 -18.03
CA ILE A 277 14.43 -17.07 -16.99
C ILE A 277 12.96 -16.71 -16.82
N GLU A 278 12.07 -17.70 -16.96
CA GLU A 278 10.63 -17.48 -16.91
C GLU A 278 9.84 -18.69 -16.39
N ASN A 279 8.66 -18.42 -15.83
CA ASN A 279 7.71 -19.42 -15.34
C ASN A 279 8.32 -20.40 -14.31
N LEU A 280 9.17 -19.92 -13.39
CA LEU A 280 9.83 -20.75 -12.37
C LEU A 280 9.43 -20.29 -10.97
N SER A 281 9.28 -21.23 -10.05
CA SER A 281 9.24 -20.94 -8.61
C SER A 281 10.61 -21.16 -7.98
N PHE A 282 11.06 -20.22 -7.17
CA PHE A 282 12.27 -20.29 -6.39
C PHE A 282 11.91 -20.39 -4.90
N PHE A 283 12.25 -21.49 -4.28
CA PHE A 283 12.09 -21.68 -2.85
C PHE A 283 13.42 -21.57 -2.16
N SER A 284 13.54 -20.69 -1.18
CA SER A 284 14.71 -20.54 -0.33
C SER A 284 16.04 -20.35 -1.09
N SER A 285 15.97 -19.76 -2.29
CA SER A 285 17.14 -19.44 -3.10
C SER A 285 16.81 -18.35 -4.12
N THR A 286 17.82 -17.83 -4.83
CA THR A 286 17.61 -16.76 -5.81
C THR A 286 18.64 -16.78 -6.94
N VAL A 287 18.62 -15.73 -7.76
CA VAL A 287 19.41 -15.54 -8.96
C VAL A 287 20.49 -14.48 -8.75
N LYS A 288 21.69 -14.73 -9.29
CA LYS A 288 22.78 -13.75 -9.42
C LYS A 288 23.25 -13.65 -10.86
N VAL A 289 23.20 -12.44 -11.41
CA VAL A 289 23.63 -12.13 -12.79
C VAL A 289 24.83 -11.19 -12.76
N GLN A 290 25.84 -11.44 -13.57
CA GLN A 290 27.04 -10.60 -13.66
C GLN A 290 27.50 -10.49 -15.11
N SER A 291 27.74 -9.27 -15.59
CA SER A 291 28.15 -8.99 -16.99
C SER A 291 27.19 -9.58 -18.00
N ALA A 292 26.00 -9.02 -18.11
CA ALA A 292 24.96 -9.44 -19.05
C ALA A 292 24.30 -8.25 -19.71
N GLU A 293 23.93 -8.44 -20.96
CA GLU A 293 23.08 -7.54 -21.75
C GLU A 293 21.78 -8.28 -22.11
N ASN A 294 20.66 -7.53 -22.10
CA ASN A 294 19.32 -8.04 -22.46
C ASN A 294 18.93 -9.31 -21.66
N PHE A 295 19.22 -9.33 -20.37
CA PHE A 295 18.72 -10.37 -19.48
C PHE A 295 17.24 -10.16 -19.18
N ILE A 296 16.45 -11.23 -19.18
CA ILE A 296 15.03 -11.19 -18.86
C ILE A 296 14.75 -12.13 -17.67
N LEU A 297 14.13 -11.60 -16.64
CA LEU A 297 13.52 -12.37 -15.56
C LEU A 297 12.04 -12.04 -15.53
N GLN A 298 11.20 -13.02 -15.79
CA GLN A 298 9.77 -12.77 -15.85
C GLN A 298 8.94 -13.96 -15.39
N ASP A 299 7.73 -13.67 -14.89
CA ASP A 299 6.75 -14.68 -14.54
C ASP A 299 7.32 -15.71 -13.56
N CYS A 300 8.09 -15.25 -12.54
CA CYS A 300 8.73 -16.10 -11.54
C CYS A 300 8.27 -15.74 -10.13
N ASN A 301 8.12 -16.76 -9.28
CA ASN A 301 7.83 -16.58 -7.86
C ASN A 301 9.09 -16.85 -7.03
N PHE A 302 9.38 -15.97 -6.06
CA PHE A 302 10.53 -16.09 -5.16
C PHE A 302 10.04 -16.08 -3.71
N ALA A 303 9.95 -17.25 -3.09
CA ALA A 303 9.70 -17.38 -1.66
C ALA A 303 11.04 -17.55 -0.91
N TYR A 304 11.26 -16.75 0.12
CA TYR A 304 12.47 -16.76 0.95
C TYR A 304 13.78 -16.59 0.18
N PRO A 305 13.87 -15.71 -0.82
CA PRO A 305 15.06 -15.63 -1.69
C PRO A 305 16.29 -15.12 -0.96
N SER A 306 16.13 -14.25 0.04
CA SER A 306 17.20 -13.60 0.78
C SER A 306 17.10 -13.90 2.27
N THR A 307 18.20 -14.34 2.88
CA THR A 307 18.32 -14.47 4.33
C THR A 307 19.74 -14.30 4.79
N SER A 308 19.91 -13.86 6.02
CA SER A 308 21.22 -13.77 6.67
C SER A 308 21.78 -15.16 7.02
N LYS A 309 23.07 -15.20 7.35
CA LYS A 309 23.74 -16.40 7.86
C LYS A 309 24.14 -16.25 9.33
N ARG A 310 23.39 -15.42 10.05
CA ARG A 310 23.70 -15.12 11.46
C ARG A 310 23.74 -16.37 12.33
N MET A 311 22.84 -17.33 12.11
CA MET A 311 22.86 -18.63 12.79
C MET A 311 24.21 -19.35 12.67
N LEU A 312 24.95 -19.14 11.58
CA LEU A 312 26.31 -19.69 11.37
C LEU A 312 27.41 -18.80 11.93
N GLY A 313 27.07 -17.67 12.59
CA GLY A 313 28.01 -16.66 13.04
C GLY A 313 28.57 -15.78 11.91
N ASP A 314 28.02 -15.85 10.70
CA ASP A 314 28.38 -14.96 9.58
C ASP A 314 27.47 -13.74 9.59
N LEU A 315 27.98 -12.63 10.09
CA LEU A 315 27.29 -11.35 10.22
C LEU A 315 27.36 -10.51 8.93
N SER A 316 27.76 -11.08 7.82
CA SER A 316 27.80 -10.38 6.54
C SER A 316 26.38 -10.12 6.01
N THR A 317 26.27 -9.07 5.19
CA THR A 317 25.01 -8.71 4.53
C THR A 317 24.34 -9.90 3.86
N PRO A 318 23.03 -10.08 4.04
CA PRO A 318 22.25 -11.10 3.35
C PRO A 318 22.43 -11.07 1.83
N LYS A 319 22.32 -12.21 1.20
CA LYS A 319 22.42 -12.33 -0.26
C LYS A 319 21.02 -12.18 -0.86
N ALA A 320 20.82 -11.16 -1.67
CA ALA A 320 19.57 -10.87 -2.35
C ALA A 320 19.65 -11.20 -3.84
N THR A 321 18.52 -11.21 -4.50
CA THR A 321 18.41 -11.22 -5.98
C THR A 321 19.26 -10.08 -6.54
N THR A 322 20.28 -10.41 -7.31
CA THR A 322 21.31 -9.42 -7.65
C THR A 322 21.68 -9.45 -9.13
N PHE A 323 21.58 -8.30 -9.78
CA PHE A 323 21.97 -8.04 -11.15
C PHE A 323 23.13 -7.05 -11.18
N GLY A 324 24.31 -7.50 -11.62
CA GLY A 324 25.53 -6.71 -11.63
C GLY A 324 26.26 -6.68 -10.28
N VAL A 325 27.32 -5.89 -10.20
CA VAL A 325 28.12 -5.67 -8.99
C VAL A 325 28.62 -4.23 -8.93
N THR A 326 28.52 -3.61 -7.78
CA THR A 326 28.93 -2.21 -7.58
C THR A 326 30.40 -1.98 -7.93
N GLY A 327 30.69 -0.83 -8.53
CA GLY A 327 32.06 -0.35 -8.80
C GLY A 327 32.88 -1.19 -9.78
N SER A 328 32.25 -2.09 -10.53
CA SER A 328 32.91 -2.99 -11.48
C SER A 328 32.39 -2.82 -12.92
N SER A 329 33.08 -3.43 -13.89
CA SER A 329 32.59 -3.59 -15.25
C SER A 329 31.50 -4.65 -15.38
N ASN A 330 31.18 -5.36 -14.32
CA ASN A 330 30.21 -6.46 -14.29
C ASN A 330 28.78 -5.92 -14.13
N LYS A 331 28.37 -5.01 -14.99
CA LYS A 331 27.01 -4.47 -15.03
C LYS A 331 26.04 -5.38 -15.76
N VAL A 332 24.78 -5.16 -15.53
CA VAL A 332 23.66 -5.81 -16.24
C VAL A 332 22.81 -4.70 -16.84
N ASN A 333 22.80 -4.61 -18.18
CA ASN A 333 22.17 -3.49 -18.86
C ASN A 333 21.04 -3.95 -19.80
N ASN A 334 20.16 -3.01 -20.17
CA ASN A 334 19.07 -3.22 -21.13
C ASN A 334 18.20 -4.45 -20.78
N SER A 335 18.04 -4.73 -19.50
CA SER A 335 17.42 -5.95 -18.99
C SER A 335 16.01 -5.68 -18.47
N ILE A 336 15.19 -6.71 -18.44
CA ILE A 336 13.78 -6.65 -18.04
C ILE A 336 13.55 -7.57 -16.84
N ILE A 337 12.97 -7.02 -15.79
CA ILE A 337 12.54 -7.75 -14.59
C ILE A 337 11.06 -7.44 -14.43
N ARG A 338 10.19 -8.41 -14.76
CA ARG A 338 8.76 -8.14 -14.78
C ARG A 338 7.89 -9.32 -14.40
N ARG A 339 6.73 -9.01 -13.81
CA ARG A 339 5.72 -10.00 -13.38
C ARG A 339 6.34 -11.10 -12.53
N ASN A 340 7.17 -10.67 -11.55
CA ASN A 340 7.73 -11.58 -10.56
C ASN A 340 7.15 -11.24 -9.19
N LEU A 341 6.97 -12.26 -8.38
CA LEU A 341 6.65 -12.16 -6.97
C LEU A 341 7.91 -12.35 -6.14
N PHE A 342 8.16 -11.46 -5.17
CA PHE A 342 9.25 -11.57 -4.20
C PHE A 342 8.67 -11.48 -2.78
N GLU A 343 8.86 -12.55 -1.99
CA GLU A 343 8.26 -12.67 -0.67
C GLU A 343 9.25 -13.15 0.38
N TYR A 344 9.02 -12.73 1.64
CA TYR A 344 9.65 -13.26 2.85
C TYR A 344 11.18 -13.20 2.83
N THR A 345 11.73 -12.01 2.92
CA THR A 345 13.19 -11.82 2.95
C THR A 345 13.70 -11.30 4.29
N ASP A 346 14.93 -11.69 4.64
CA ASP A 346 15.72 -11.12 5.73
C ASP A 346 16.83 -10.22 5.16
N GLY A 347 16.49 -9.39 4.20
CA GLY A 347 17.36 -8.45 3.50
C GLY A 347 16.65 -7.85 2.32
N ASP A 348 17.37 -7.07 1.51
CA ASP A 348 16.75 -6.43 0.34
C ASP A 348 16.11 -7.45 -0.63
N GLY A 349 15.01 -7.04 -1.25
CA GLY A 349 14.32 -7.83 -2.27
C GLY A 349 15.09 -7.88 -3.59
N LEU A 350 15.64 -6.72 -4.03
CA LEU A 350 16.29 -6.63 -5.34
C LEU A 350 17.46 -5.64 -5.36
N ARG A 351 18.56 -6.05 -6.00
CA ARG A 351 19.72 -5.18 -6.32
C ARG A 351 20.02 -5.16 -7.79
N VAL A 352 20.09 -3.98 -8.40
CA VAL A 352 20.45 -3.80 -9.81
C VAL A 352 21.60 -2.82 -9.95
N TYR A 353 22.66 -3.25 -10.65
CA TYR A 353 23.82 -2.43 -11.01
C TYR A 353 23.97 -2.46 -12.53
N GLY A 354 23.48 -1.43 -13.19
CA GLY A 354 23.53 -1.30 -14.65
C GLY A 354 22.58 -0.24 -15.16
N ASP A 355 22.61 -0.06 -16.44
CA ASP A 355 21.97 1.06 -17.13
C ASP A 355 20.79 0.58 -18.02
N ASN A 356 19.77 1.44 -18.18
CA ASN A 356 18.62 1.22 -19.06
C ASN A 356 17.81 -0.06 -18.75
N ASN A 357 17.72 -0.47 -17.49
CA ASN A 357 16.93 -1.64 -17.10
C ASN A 357 15.47 -1.22 -16.85
N LEU A 358 14.56 -2.14 -17.14
CA LEU A 358 13.14 -2.02 -16.88
C LEU A 358 12.74 -2.97 -15.76
N ILE A 359 12.27 -2.41 -14.65
CA ILE A 359 11.71 -3.12 -13.50
C ILE A 359 10.23 -2.79 -13.45
N GLU A 360 9.41 -3.67 -13.99
CA GLU A 360 7.99 -3.39 -14.19
C GLU A 360 7.08 -4.50 -13.71
N ASN A 361 5.94 -4.09 -13.17
CA ASN A 361 4.84 -5.01 -12.93
C ASN A 361 5.24 -6.20 -12.04
N ASN A 362 6.08 -5.96 -11.01
CA ASN A 362 6.46 -6.96 -10.01
C ASN A 362 5.72 -6.70 -8.70
N PHE A 363 5.55 -7.74 -7.91
CA PHE A 363 5.00 -7.67 -6.57
C PHE A 363 6.10 -7.97 -5.54
N PHE A 364 6.23 -7.12 -4.52
CA PHE A 364 7.16 -7.27 -3.41
C PHE A 364 6.39 -7.19 -2.10
N GLN A 365 6.48 -8.23 -1.27
CA GLN A 365 5.87 -8.21 0.06
C GLN A 365 6.72 -8.92 1.11
N TYR A 366 6.51 -8.54 2.38
CA TYR A 366 7.23 -9.12 3.52
C TYR A 366 8.75 -9.10 3.35
N ILE A 367 9.29 -7.94 2.95
CA ILE A 367 10.71 -7.77 2.67
C ILE A 367 11.43 -7.19 3.88
N ASP A 368 12.55 -7.84 4.27
CA ASP A 368 13.52 -7.36 5.28
C ASP A 368 12.95 -7.32 6.71
N TYR A 369 12.42 -8.44 7.20
CA TYR A 369 11.80 -8.54 8.54
C TYR A 369 12.74 -8.23 9.71
N SER A 370 14.06 -8.39 9.56
CA SER A 370 15.01 -8.10 10.63
C SER A 370 15.64 -6.73 10.52
N VAL A 371 15.42 -6.00 9.41
CA VAL A 371 16.18 -4.81 9.04
C VAL A 371 17.69 -4.97 9.27
N ALA A 372 18.22 -6.14 8.89
CA ALA A 372 19.61 -6.52 9.07
C ALA A 372 20.57 -5.55 8.40
N GLU A 373 21.81 -5.44 8.90
CA GLU A 373 22.80 -4.49 8.40
C GLU A 373 23.05 -4.65 6.88
N LEU A 374 22.59 -3.65 6.13
CA LEU A 374 22.79 -3.54 4.69
C LEU A 374 23.86 -2.50 4.37
N PRO A 375 24.58 -2.61 3.25
CA PRO A 375 25.61 -1.65 2.88
C PRO A 375 25.00 -0.31 2.47
N GLY A 376 25.39 0.75 3.13
CA GLY A 376 24.94 2.11 2.82
C GLY A 376 23.59 2.48 3.44
N LEU A 377 22.68 3.04 2.67
CA LEU A 377 21.29 3.24 3.04
C LEU A 377 20.58 1.88 3.01
N MET A 378 19.79 1.59 4.03
CA MET A 378 19.00 0.37 4.06
C MET A 378 17.79 0.54 3.15
N VAL A 379 17.68 -0.30 2.14
CA VAL A 379 16.65 -0.18 1.10
C VAL A 379 16.11 -1.55 0.70
N THR A 380 14.84 -1.60 0.40
CA THR A 380 14.19 -2.81 -0.13
C THR A 380 14.63 -3.07 -1.58
N MET A 381 14.69 -2.03 -2.40
CA MET A 381 15.10 -2.12 -3.80
C MET A 381 16.23 -1.13 -4.09
N TYR A 382 17.44 -1.63 -4.30
CA TYR A 382 18.61 -0.81 -4.60
C TYR A 382 18.95 -0.85 -6.09
N ILE A 383 18.69 0.26 -6.77
CA ILE A 383 18.95 0.42 -8.20
C ILE A 383 20.11 1.40 -8.35
N ASN A 384 21.18 0.98 -9.01
CA ASN A 384 22.36 1.81 -9.24
C ASN A 384 22.79 1.72 -10.70
N GLY A 385 22.76 2.85 -11.37
CA GLY A 385 23.08 3.02 -12.79
C GLY A 385 22.28 4.18 -13.35
N ASP A 386 22.21 4.24 -14.66
CA ASP A 386 21.65 5.36 -15.40
C ASP A 386 20.37 4.96 -16.15
N LYS A 387 19.36 5.82 -16.17
CA LYS A 387 18.13 5.67 -16.95
C LYS A 387 17.37 4.36 -16.74
N ASN A 388 17.37 3.85 -15.53
CA ASN A 388 16.53 2.72 -15.16
C ASN A 388 15.07 3.17 -15.01
N THR A 389 14.14 2.34 -15.40
CA THR A 389 12.69 2.56 -15.24
C THR A 389 12.13 1.58 -14.24
N ILE A 390 11.51 2.11 -13.18
CA ILE A 390 10.81 1.34 -12.14
C ILE A 390 9.34 1.73 -12.22
N THR A 391 8.49 0.83 -12.72
CA THR A 391 7.11 1.20 -13.05
C THR A 391 6.12 0.08 -12.78
N LYS A 392 4.89 0.44 -12.41
CA LYS A 392 3.77 -0.49 -12.20
C LYS A 392 4.07 -1.62 -11.21
N ASN A 393 4.98 -1.41 -10.26
CA ASN A 393 5.21 -2.41 -9.22
C ASN A 393 4.27 -2.17 -8.04
N THR A 394 3.85 -3.26 -7.39
CA THR A 394 3.18 -3.21 -6.08
C THR A 394 4.19 -3.60 -5.02
N ILE A 395 4.29 -2.80 -3.96
CA ILE A 395 5.27 -2.98 -2.88
C ILE A 395 4.54 -2.76 -1.56
N GLU A 396 4.50 -3.78 -0.70
CA GLU A 396 3.83 -3.72 0.59
C GLU A 396 4.56 -4.50 1.68
N ASN A 397 4.30 -4.18 2.95
CA ASN A 397 4.92 -4.83 4.11
C ASN A 397 6.45 -4.95 4.02
N VAL A 398 7.14 -3.84 3.69
CA VAL A 398 8.60 -3.79 3.55
C VAL A 398 9.21 -2.89 4.63
N GLN A 399 10.27 -3.34 5.31
CA GLN A 399 10.66 -2.79 6.61
C GLN A 399 11.89 -1.88 6.57
N ALA A 400 12.63 -1.85 5.48
CA ALA A 400 13.84 -1.03 5.36
C ALA A 400 13.57 0.49 5.48
N SER A 401 14.60 1.26 5.78
CA SER A 401 14.57 2.72 5.90
C SER A 401 14.00 3.42 4.66
N ALA A 402 14.42 2.99 3.48
CA ALA A 402 13.85 3.44 2.22
C ALA A 402 13.31 2.24 1.42
N THR A 403 12.22 2.46 0.68
CA THR A 403 11.70 1.38 -0.16
C THR A 403 12.49 1.28 -1.46
N VAL A 404 12.66 2.38 -2.19
CA VAL A 404 13.41 2.39 -3.45
C VAL A 404 14.49 3.47 -3.42
N SER A 405 15.74 3.06 -3.63
CA SER A 405 16.84 3.96 -3.99
C SER A 405 17.06 3.85 -5.49
N PRO A 406 16.67 4.86 -6.29
CA PRO A 406 16.78 4.82 -7.75
C PRO A 406 18.23 5.08 -8.20
N GLY A 407 18.53 4.75 -9.46
CA GLY A 407 19.75 5.20 -10.12
C GLY A 407 19.67 6.66 -10.61
N GLU A 408 20.68 7.07 -11.37
CA GLU A 408 20.72 8.38 -11.99
C GLU A 408 19.70 8.48 -13.14
N ARG A 409 19.11 9.64 -13.36
CA ARG A 409 18.13 9.90 -14.42
C ARG A 409 17.05 8.81 -14.57
N SER A 410 16.66 8.26 -13.45
CA SER A 410 15.69 7.16 -13.41
C SER A 410 14.25 7.67 -13.46
N THR A 411 13.37 6.83 -13.96
CA THR A 411 11.91 7.02 -13.88
C THR A 411 11.33 6.10 -12.81
N PHE A 412 10.52 6.68 -11.91
CA PHE A 412 9.72 5.95 -10.93
C PHE A 412 8.25 6.32 -11.14
N SER A 413 7.45 5.39 -11.67
CA SER A 413 6.10 5.74 -12.11
C SER A 413 5.09 4.60 -11.97
N TYR A 414 3.84 4.97 -11.72
CA TYR A 414 2.73 4.03 -11.63
C TYR A 414 2.95 2.90 -10.61
N ASN A 415 3.78 3.12 -9.57
CA ASN A 415 3.96 2.13 -8.51
C ASN A 415 2.92 2.34 -7.39
N LYS A 416 2.35 1.25 -6.89
CA LYS A 416 1.48 1.21 -5.71
C LYS A 416 2.33 0.78 -4.51
N VAL A 417 2.35 1.56 -3.44
CA VAL A 417 3.24 1.29 -2.30
C VAL A 417 2.53 1.58 -0.98
N THR A 418 2.54 0.62 -0.09
CA THR A 418 1.89 0.72 1.23
C THR A 418 2.67 -0.01 2.33
N LYS A 419 2.35 0.26 3.59
CA LYS A 419 2.88 -0.44 4.78
C LYS A 419 4.41 -0.58 4.74
N THR A 420 5.13 0.51 4.54
CA THR A 420 6.59 0.46 4.34
C THR A 420 7.37 1.10 5.48
N GLY A 421 8.55 0.54 5.79
CA GLY A 421 9.52 1.13 6.70
C GLY A 421 9.09 1.17 8.15
N ALA A 422 8.21 0.29 8.61
CA ALA A 422 7.74 0.28 9.99
C ALA A 422 8.86 0.02 10.99
N LEU A 423 9.82 -0.84 10.69
CA LEU A 423 10.90 -1.24 11.59
C LEU A 423 12.15 -0.35 11.54
N GLN A 424 12.18 0.69 10.75
CA GLN A 424 13.34 1.59 10.70
C GLN A 424 12.91 3.05 10.63
N SER A 425 13.65 3.93 11.28
CA SER A 425 13.38 5.38 11.21
C SER A 425 14.03 6.02 10.00
N ASP A 426 13.67 7.29 9.72
CA ASP A 426 14.13 8.07 8.57
C ASP A 426 13.93 7.35 7.21
N GLY A 427 14.14 8.04 6.12
CA GLY A 427 13.94 7.51 4.77
C GLY A 427 12.58 7.83 4.17
N SER A 428 12.31 7.24 3.03
CA SER A 428 11.12 7.47 2.24
C SER A 428 10.84 6.30 1.30
N VAL A 429 9.65 6.21 0.76
CA VAL A 429 9.35 5.23 -0.28
C VAL A 429 10.27 5.43 -1.48
N PHE A 430 10.25 6.59 -2.09
CA PHE A 430 11.26 6.94 -3.10
C PHE A 430 12.33 7.84 -2.46
N GLN A 431 13.57 7.34 -2.36
CA GLN A 431 14.70 8.03 -1.75
C GLN A 431 15.72 8.47 -2.81
N GLY A 432 15.50 9.63 -3.41
CA GLY A 432 16.48 10.26 -4.30
C GLY A 432 17.55 11.00 -3.49
N THR A 433 18.78 10.48 -3.47
CA THR A 433 19.92 11.14 -2.81
C THR A 433 20.93 11.67 -3.83
N ARG A 434 21.35 12.91 -3.72
CA ARG A 434 22.39 13.54 -4.58
C ARG A 434 22.15 13.24 -6.07
N ASN A 435 23.07 12.50 -6.71
CA ASN A 435 23.02 12.20 -8.15
C ASN A 435 21.71 11.51 -8.59
N PHE A 436 21.06 10.78 -7.71
CA PHE A 436 19.82 10.08 -8.03
C PHE A 436 18.60 11.02 -8.16
N VAL A 437 18.75 12.28 -7.76
CA VAL A 437 17.75 13.33 -7.98
C VAL A 437 17.87 13.92 -9.39
N ALA A 438 19.10 14.00 -9.93
CA ALA A 438 19.39 14.70 -11.16
C ALA A 438 18.56 14.17 -12.34
N GLU A 439 17.75 15.04 -12.93
CA GLU A 439 16.90 14.74 -14.09
C GLU A 439 16.01 13.48 -13.92
N SER A 440 15.71 13.09 -12.66
CA SER A 440 14.79 11.99 -12.38
C SER A 440 13.34 12.39 -12.64
N GLU A 441 12.51 11.42 -13.02
CA GLU A 441 11.07 11.60 -13.21
C GLU A 441 10.30 10.69 -12.25
N VAL A 442 9.50 11.29 -11.37
CA VAL A 442 8.70 10.59 -10.35
C VAL A 442 7.24 10.97 -10.56
N HIS A 443 6.43 10.04 -11.07
CA HIS A 443 5.08 10.42 -11.46
C HIS A 443 4.07 9.27 -11.40
N HIS A 444 2.79 9.61 -11.18
CA HIS A 444 1.67 8.67 -11.16
C HIS A 444 1.89 7.50 -10.19
N ASN A 445 2.56 7.76 -9.06
CA ASN A 445 2.70 6.76 -8.01
C ASN A 445 1.62 6.96 -6.97
N PHE A 446 1.12 5.85 -6.43
CA PHE A 446 0.15 5.83 -5.36
C PHE A 446 0.82 5.27 -4.10
N VAL A 447 1.04 6.11 -3.09
CA VAL A 447 1.69 5.76 -1.83
C VAL A 447 0.74 6.06 -0.68
N TYR A 448 0.44 5.06 0.13
CA TYR A 448 -0.54 5.23 1.21
C TYR A 448 -0.18 4.40 2.44
N ASN A 449 -0.79 4.73 3.58
CA ASN A 449 -0.68 4.01 4.85
C ASN A 449 0.76 3.63 5.22
N THR A 450 1.67 4.61 5.25
CA THR A 450 3.06 4.40 5.68
C THR A 450 3.55 5.51 6.60
N PRO A 451 4.29 5.20 7.67
CA PRO A 451 4.88 6.23 8.54
C PRO A 451 6.01 7.01 7.86
N LYS A 452 6.39 6.64 6.64
CA LYS A 452 7.49 7.26 5.90
C LYS A 452 7.05 8.46 5.06
N LEU A 453 8.03 9.25 4.64
CA LEU A 453 7.80 10.16 3.50
C LEU A 453 7.47 9.32 2.25
N ALA A 454 6.45 9.72 1.52
CA ALA A 454 6.12 9.07 0.26
C ALA A 454 7.25 9.26 -0.76
N LEU A 455 7.65 10.50 -0.99
CA LEU A 455 8.66 10.83 -2.01
C LEU A 455 9.65 11.83 -1.43
N ARG A 456 10.94 11.63 -1.70
CA ARG A 456 11.99 12.50 -1.18
C ARG A 456 13.08 12.78 -2.19
N TYR A 457 13.31 14.06 -2.48
CA TYR A 457 14.55 14.55 -3.06
C TYR A 457 15.45 15.04 -1.92
N ASP A 458 16.65 14.48 -1.78
CA ASP A 458 17.58 14.74 -0.67
C ASP A 458 18.99 15.05 -1.19
N ALA A 459 19.15 16.22 -1.74
CA ALA A 459 20.45 16.71 -2.22
C ALA A 459 20.62 18.19 -1.86
N PRO A 460 21.86 18.68 -1.61
CA PRO A 460 22.10 20.09 -1.39
C PRO A 460 21.71 20.96 -2.59
N GLY A 461 21.11 22.12 -2.35
CA GLY A 461 20.73 23.05 -3.41
C GLY A 461 21.91 23.73 -4.08
N ASP A 462 23.00 23.92 -3.35
CA ASP A 462 24.22 24.60 -3.79
C ASP A 462 25.32 23.65 -4.30
N ASP A 463 24.99 22.41 -4.61
CA ASP A 463 25.94 21.43 -5.16
C ASP A 463 26.48 21.91 -6.52
N PRO A 464 27.78 22.23 -6.62
CA PRO A 464 28.38 22.75 -7.84
C PRO A 464 28.40 21.75 -9.00
N THR A 465 28.14 20.46 -8.71
CA THR A 465 28.04 19.40 -9.73
C THR A 465 26.64 19.28 -10.34
N ALA A 466 25.69 20.08 -9.88
CA ALA A 466 24.28 19.99 -10.24
C ALA A 466 23.62 18.62 -9.93
N ALA A 467 24.22 17.85 -9.03
CA ALA A 467 23.76 16.50 -8.68
C ALA A 467 22.34 16.46 -8.12
N GLY A 468 21.89 17.51 -7.44
CA GLY A 468 20.56 17.61 -6.83
C GLY A 468 19.56 18.45 -7.64
N GLN A 469 19.65 18.47 -8.97
CA GLN A 469 18.90 19.44 -9.79
C GLN A 469 18.01 18.79 -10.84
N LYS A 470 16.97 19.55 -11.26
CA LYS A 470 16.10 19.25 -12.41
C LYS A 470 15.26 17.98 -12.28
N GLY A 471 15.02 17.49 -11.09
CA GLY A 471 14.06 16.42 -10.89
C GLY A 471 12.62 16.88 -11.16
N LYS A 472 11.79 15.98 -11.65
CA LYS A 472 10.36 16.20 -11.87
C LYS A 472 9.55 15.26 -11.00
N MET A 473 8.58 15.80 -10.29
CA MET A 473 7.69 15.04 -9.40
C MET A 473 6.25 15.52 -9.65
N TYR A 474 5.46 14.70 -10.31
CA TYR A 474 4.15 15.14 -10.78
C TYR A 474 3.11 14.02 -10.82
N ASN A 475 1.84 14.39 -10.67
CA ASN A 475 0.70 13.47 -10.68
C ASN A 475 0.88 12.28 -9.72
N ASN A 476 1.51 12.49 -8.55
CA ASN A 476 1.61 11.45 -7.53
C ASN A 476 0.53 11.66 -6.48
N VAL A 477 0.10 10.55 -5.90
CA VAL A 477 -0.83 10.52 -4.76
C VAL A 477 -0.09 10.02 -3.53
N ALA A 478 -0.25 10.70 -2.40
CA ALA A 478 0.28 10.30 -1.10
C ALA A 478 -0.79 10.49 -0.02
N ILE A 479 -1.28 9.37 0.53
CA ILE A 479 -2.36 9.36 1.54
C ILE A 479 -1.85 8.72 2.83
N ASN A 480 -2.18 9.30 3.99
CA ASN A 480 -1.79 8.77 5.31
C ASN A 480 -0.28 8.46 5.40
N THR A 481 0.54 9.41 4.95
CA THR A 481 2.00 9.27 4.92
C THR A 481 2.66 10.39 5.72
N SER A 482 3.99 10.39 5.81
CA SER A 482 4.72 11.58 6.28
C SER A 482 4.89 12.66 5.19
N GLY A 483 4.22 12.52 4.05
CA GLY A 483 4.17 13.49 2.97
C GLY A 483 5.35 13.43 2.00
N ILE A 484 5.58 14.53 1.29
CA ILE A 484 6.64 14.70 0.28
C ILE A 484 7.67 15.68 0.81
N MET A 485 8.98 15.41 0.60
CA MET A 485 10.04 16.38 0.91
C MET A 485 10.96 16.63 -0.29
N VAL A 486 11.17 17.90 -0.61
CA VAL A 486 11.99 18.33 -1.74
C VAL A 486 13.16 19.16 -1.26
N LYS A 487 14.36 18.74 -1.61
CA LYS A 487 15.62 19.43 -1.41
C LYS A 487 16.44 19.33 -2.70
N GLY A 488 17.25 20.30 -2.99
CA GLY A 488 17.97 20.47 -4.27
C GLY A 488 17.52 21.75 -4.96
N ASP A 489 17.54 21.81 -6.29
CA ASP A 489 17.12 23.02 -7.02
C ASP A 489 16.65 22.74 -8.45
N TYR A 490 16.03 23.71 -9.11
CA TYR A 490 15.49 23.64 -10.48
C TYR A 490 14.48 22.50 -10.71
N HIS A 491 13.74 22.11 -9.66
CA HIS A 491 12.75 21.05 -9.77
C HIS A 491 11.41 21.56 -10.31
N TYR A 492 10.62 20.61 -10.83
CA TYR A 492 9.20 20.80 -11.14
C TYR A 492 8.39 19.88 -10.24
N ILE A 493 7.66 20.44 -9.29
CA ILE A 493 6.82 19.73 -8.32
C ILE A 493 5.39 20.16 -8.59
N THR A 494 4.63 19.37 -9.31
CA THR A 494 3.35 19.84 -9.84
C THR A 494 2.30 18.73 -9.91
N ASN A 495 1.02 19.13 -9.75
CA ASN A 495 -0.11 18.22 -9.85
C ASN A 495 0.02 16.98 -8.94
N ASN A 496 0.54 17.12 -7.72
CA ASN A 496 0.53 16.04 -6.75
C ASN A 496 -0.65 16.23 -5.78
N THR A 497 -1.23 15.12 -5.31
CA THR A 497 -2.24 15.09 -4.25
C THR A 497 -1.61 14.49 -3.00
N VAL A 498 -1.60 15.23 -1.88
CA VAL A 498 -0.98 14.81 -0.61
C VAL A 498 -1.92 15.15 0.54
N ILE A 499 -2.54 14.14 1.12
CA ILE A 499 -3.60 14.28 2.12
C ILE A 499 -3.44 13.29 3.26
N GLY A 500 -4.06 13.57 4.41
CA GLY A 500 -3.98 12.71 5.60
C GLY A 500 -2.58 12.64 6.21
N SER A 501 -1.72 13.64 5.99
CA SER A 501 -0.33 13.58 6.42
C SER A 501 -0.20 13.71 7.93
N ASN A 502 0.48 12.76 8.56
CA ASN A 502 0.73 12.76 10.00
C ASN A 502 1.69 13.85 10.49
N LYS A 503 2.37 14.56 9.56
CA LYS A 503 3.29 15.67 9.85
C LYS A 503 3.01 16.85 8.92
N ASN A 504 3.87 17.04 7.92
CA ASN A 504 3.71 18.04 6.87
C ASN A 504 3.32 17.31 5.58
N GLY A 505 2.36 17.79 4.86
CA GLY A 505 1.95 17.17 3.59
C GLY A 505 3.07 17.29 2.55
N MET A 506 3.50 18.50 2.26
CA MET A 506 4.60 18.75 1.33
C MET A 506 5.58 19.79 1.90
N ILE A 507 6.86 19.45 1.88
CA ILE A 507 7.93 20.32 2.34
C ILE A 507 8.83 20.69 1.15
N ILE A 508 8.79 21.93 0.72
CA ILE A 508 9.75 22.49 -0.23
C ILE A 508 10.81 23.20 0.59
N LEU A 509 11.89 22.50 0.90
CA LEU A 509 12.77 22.84 2.00
C LEU A 509 13.63 24.09 1.72
N ASP A 510 13.56 25.11 2.60
CA ASP A 510 14.38 26.31 2.58
C ASP A 510 15.63 26.14 3.47
N GLU A 511 16.51 25.22 3.12
CA GLU A 511 17.76 24.96 3.80
C GLU A 511 18.90 24.82 2.78
N GLU A 512 20.11 25.21 3.13
CA GLU A 512 21.32 25.02 2.32
C GLU A 512 21.17 25.54 0.88
N ASN A 513 20.55 26.73 0.71
CA ASN A 513 20.22 27.30 -0.60
C ASN A 513 19.43 26.39 -1.52
N SER A 514 18.61 25.49 -0.96
CA SER A 514 17.75 24.60 -1.73
C SER A 514 16.55 25.35 -2.32
N ASN A 515 16.07 24.84 -3.44
CA ASN A 515 14.80 25.20 -4.06
C ASN A 515 14.65 26.66 -4.52
N LEU A 516 15.73 27.43 -4.64
CA LEU A 516 15.67 28.85 -5.07
C LEU A 516 15.10 29.03 -6.48
N ASN A 517 15.21 28.01 -7.34
CA ASN A 517 14.72 28.01 -8.70
C ASN A 517 13.71 26.86 -8.97
N THR A 518 13.15 26.27 -7.90
CA THR A 518 12.16 25.19 -8.00
C THR A 518 10.78 25.77 -8.27
N TYR A 519 9.99 25.08 -9.09
CA TYR A 519 8.59 25.38 -9.39
C TYR A 519 7.68 24.43 -8.63
N THR A 520 6.80 24.95 -7.77
CA THR A 520 5.82 24.22 -6.97
C THR A 520 4.43 24.71 -7.38
N GLN A 521 3.70 23.93 -8.19
CA GLN A 521 2.51 24.43 -8.87
C GLN A 521 1.42 23.33 -8.95
N ASN A 522 0.15 23.72 -8.92
CA ASN A 522 -1.01 22.85 -9.11
C ASN A 522 -1.09 21.67 -8.12
N ASN A 523 -0.44 21.73 -6.97
CA ASN A 523 -0.50 20.63 -6.00
C ASN A 523 -1.70 20.79 -5.08
N LEU A 524 -2.37 19.68 -4.78
CA LEU A 524 -3.42 19.57 -3.76
C LEU A 524 -2.79 19.00 -2.49
N VAL A 525 -2.67 19.81 -1.44
CA VAL A 525 -1.90 19.44 -0.25
C VAL A 525 -2.60 19.87 1.02
N ASP A 526 -2.72 18.99 1.99
CA ASP A 526 -3.24 19.32 3.32
C ASP A 526 -2.34 20.31 4.09
N LYS A 527 -1.00 20.21 3.92
CA LYS A 527 -0.01 21.06 4.60
C LYS A 527 1.21 21.32 3.72
N LEU A 528 1.24 22.41 2.98
CA LEU A 528 2.39 22.85 2.19
C LEU A 528 3.25 23.82 3.00
N SER A 529 4.55 23.55 3.13
CA SER A 529 5.47 24.42 3.89
C SER A 529 6.89 24.46 3.34
N GLY A 530 7.65 25.48 3.68
CA GLY A 530 9.10 25.57 3.41
C GLY A 530 9.98 24.98 4.51
N HIS A 531 9.41 24.47 5.61
CA HIS A 531 10.17 24.05 6.79
C HIS A 531 9.71 22.69 7.35
N ARG A 532 10.64 21.93 7.96
CA ARG A 532 10.37 20.59 8.50
C ARG A 532 9.51 20.57 9.76
N SER A 533 9.51 21.65 10.55
CA SER A 533 8.81 21.73 11.82
C SER A 533 7.76 22.83 11.79
N LEU A 534 6.52 22.48 11.97
CA LEU A 534 5.41 23.41 12.08
C LEU A 534 5.37 24.14 13.43
N SER A 535 6.07 23.63 14.45
CA SER A 535 6.09 24.21 15.80
C SER A 535 7.09 25.38 15.97
N ASN A 536 8.00 25.59 15.01
CA ASN A 536 9.08 26.58 15.11
C ASN A 536 8.89 27.78 14.19
N PHE A 537 7.65 28.13 13.86
CA PHE A 537 7.37 29.37 13.16
C PHE A 537 7.66 30.55 14.08
N GLU A 538 8.81 31.19 13.94
CA GLU A 538 9.08 32.48 14.51
C GLU A 538 8.66 33.54 13.49
N ASP A 539 7.70 34.36 13.87
CA ASP A 539 7.41 35.62 13.21
C ASP A 539 8.47 36.64 13.72
N LYS A 540 9.63 36.71 13.04
CA LYS A 540 10.77 37.50 13.47
C LYS A 540 10.57 38.97 13.22
N ASP A 541 9.86 39.34 12.18
CA ASP A 541 9.56 40.74 11.86
C ASP A 541 8.23 41.22 12.47
N ARG A 542 7.45 40.32 13.08
CA ARG A 542 6.18 40.60 13.77
C ARG A 542 5.11 41.21 12.89
N ASP A 543 5.10 40.80 11.62
CA ASP A 543 4.05 41.22 10.68
C ASP A 543 2.79 40.35 10.75
N GLY A 544 2.83 39.29 11.56
CA GLY A 544 1.74 38.31 11.73
C GLY A 544 1.84 37.12 10.79
N ASN A 545 2.93 36.98 10.04
CA ASN A 545 3.18 35.89 9.10
C ASN A 545 4.44 35.12 9.51
N PRO A 546 4.51 33.81 9.28
CA PRO A 546 5.74 33.06 9.50
C PRO A 546 6.83 33.47 8.50
N ASP A 547 8.07 33.58 8.99
CA ASP A 547 9.25 34.00 8.22
C ASP A 547 9.83 32.92 7.29
N TYR A 548 9.09 31.88 6.95
CA TYR A 548 9.57 30.79 6.11
C TYR A 548 8.71 30.61 4.87
N PRO A 549 8.85 31.52 3.88
CA PRO A 549 8.14 31.37 2.60
C PRO A 549 8.57 30.07 1.90
N ILE A 550 7.70 29.52 1.09
CA ILE A 550 8.06 28.44 0.18
C ILE A 550 9.09 29.00 -0.81
N PRO A 551 10.30 28.41 -0.89
CA PRO A 551 11.32 28.92 -1.77
C PRO A 551 10.98 28.67 -3.25
N GLY A 552 11.58 29.46 -4.13
CA GLY A 552 11.38 29.37 -5.58
C GLY A 552 10.08 30.01 -6.06
N THR A 553 9.42 29.39 -7.04
CA THR A 553 8.14 29.84 -7.57
C THR A 553 7.03 28.92 -7.12
N SER A 554 6.14 29.40 -6.24
CA SER A 554 4.96 28.67 -5.76
C SER A 554 3.71 29.38 -6.27
N SER A 555 2.83 28.63 -6.97
CA SER A 555 1.56 29.18 -7.48
C SER A 555 0.53 28.08 -7.78
N ASN A 556 -0.74 28.45 -7.71
CA ASN A 556 -1.86 27.57 -8.04
C ASN A 556 -1.86 26.24 -7.26
N ASN A 557 -1.40 26.26 -6.02
CA ASN A 557 -1.48 25.11 -5.11
C ASN A 557 -2.70 25.28 -4.20
N TRP A 558 -3.33 24.18 -3.87
CA TRP A 558 -4.30 24.13 -2.78
C TRP A 558 -3.57 23.74 -1.50
N ASN A 559 -3.60 24.58 -0.48
CA ASN A 559 -3.00 24.35 0.82
C ASN A 559 -4.10 24.33 1.91
N GLY A 560 -4.44 23.13 2.40
CA GLY A 560 -5.45 22.94 3.44
C GLY A 560 -5.02 23.40 4.83
N TRP A 561 -3.83 23.90 5.02
CA TRP A 561 -3.33 24.35 6.31
C TRP A 561 -3.74 25.77 6.65
N ASP A 562 -4.70 25.91 7.49
CA ASP A 562 -5.39 27.14 7.86
C ASP A 562 -4.64 28.04 8.88
N SER A 563 -3.78 27.47 9.73
CA SER A 563 -3.12 28.22 10.81
C SER A 563 -2.03 29.18 10.33
N VAL A 564 -1.60 29.06 9.10
CA VAL A 564 -0.67 29.97 8.43
C VAL A 564 -1.46 30.79 7.45
N LYS A 565 -1.94 31.95 7.89
CA LYS A 565 -2.42 33.00 6.99
C LYS A 565 -1.22 33.48 6.18
N THR A 566 -0.92 32.76 5.15
CA THR A 566 0.21 33.04 4.30
C THR A 566 -0.20 34.01 3.23
N ASN A 567 0.47 35.15 3.16
CA ASN A 567 0.53 35.96 1.96
C ASN A 567 1.34 35.25 0.85
N TYR A 568 1.22 33.91 0.74
CA TYR A 568 1.74 33.20 -0.41
C TYR A 568 0.84 33.61 -1.57
N ASN A 569 1.36 34.50 -2.40
CA ASN A 569 0.70 34.98 -3.57
C ASN A 569 0.15 33.78 -4.34
N ASP A 570 -1.15 33.78 -4.59
CA ASP A 570 -1.87 32.85 -5.43
C ASP A 570 -2.16 31.44 -4.85
N GLU A 571 -2.01 31.19 -3.55
CA GLU A 571 -2.49 29.97 -2.92
C GLU A 571 -3.93 30.11 -2.45
N LEU A 572 -4.76 29.20 -2.84
CA LEU A 572 -6.14 29.12 -2.38
C LEU A 572 -6.14 28.51 -0.98
N ASN A 573 -6.22 29.33 0.06
CA ASN A 573 -6.27 28.93 1.47
C ASN A 573 -7.72 28.70 1.87
N ILE A 574 -8.10 27.48 2.14
CA ILE A 574 -9.41 27.15 2.70
C ILE A 574 -9.30 26.01 3.73
N ASP A 575 -10.05 26.18 4.82
CA ASP A 575 -10.30 25.26 5.92
C ASP A 575 -10.33 23.78 5.51
N ASN A 576 -9.94 22.87 6.37
CA ASN A 576 -9.95 21.41 6.42
C ASN A 576 -10.92 20.63 5.51
N THR A 577 -11.40 21.24 4.47
CA THR A 577 -12.43 20.74 3.56
C THR A 577 -11.86 20.12 2.30
N ILE A 578 -10.56 19.68 2.34
CA ILE A 578 -9.95 19.08 1.15
C ILE A 578 -10.76 17.86 0.68
N TYR A 579 -11.28 17.10 1.62
CA TYR A 579 -12.13 15.93 1.36
C TYR A 579 -13.51 16.29 0.81
N THR A 580 -13.96 17.54 0.93
CA THR A 580 -15.20 18.04 0.29
C THR A 580 -14.99 18.52 -1.14
N LEU A 581 -13.76 18.52 -1.62
CA LEU A 581 -13.38 19.03 -2.93
C LEU A 581 -13.10 17.91 -3.94
N ILE A 582 -12.86 16.70 -3.45
CA ILE A 582 -12.52 15.53 -4.22
C ILE A 582 -13.40 14.36 -3.82
N ASP A 583 -13.62 13.46 -4.73
CA ASP A 583 -14.22 12.16 -4.44
C ASP A 583 -13.27 11.31 -3.60
N SER A 584 -13.76 10.68 -2.55
CA SER A 584 -12.94 9.95 -1.57
C SER A 584 -12.31 8.68 -2.12
N ILE A 585 -12.92 8.06 -3.13
CA ILE A 585 -12.44 6.84 -3.77
C ILE A 585 -11.54 7.16 -4.96
N THR A 586 -12.01 8.01 -5.85
CA THR A 586 -11.31 8.32 -7.10
C THR A 586 -10.29 9.43 -6.96
N LEU A 587 -10.37 10.23 -5.90
CA LEU A 587 -9.56 11.43 -5.64
C LEU A 587 -9.64 12.49 -6.75
N MET A 588 -10.62 12.38 -7.62
CA MET A 588 -10.91 13.37 -8.66
C MET A 588 -11.63 14.57 -8.05
N PRO A 589 -11.44 15.78 -8.58
CA PRO A 589 -12.26 16.91 -8.17
C PRO A 589 -13.76 16.62 -8.33
N LEU A 590 -14.57 16.93 -7.32
CA LEU A 590 -16.02 16.84 -7.40
C LEU A 590 -16.63 17.88 -8.38
N GLU A 591 -17.83 17.64 -8.85
CA GLU A 591 -18.53 18.57 -9.74
C GLU A 591 -18.71 19.94 -9.06
N GLY A 592 -18.19 20.99 -9.68
CA GLY A 592 -18.22 22.34 -9.15
C GLY A 592 -17.09 22.67 -8.16
N SER A 593 -16.20 21.75 -7.90
CA SER A 593 -15.01 21.98 -7.08
C SER A 593 -14.20 23.18 -7.60
N PRO A 594 -13.68 24.03 -6.72
CA PRO A 594 -12.79 25.13 -7.11
C PRO A 594 -11.41 24.67 -7.61
N LEU A 595 -11.10 23.37 -7.54
CA LEU A 595 -9.88 22.78 -8.09
C LEU A 595 -9.94 22.67 -9.63
N ILE A 596 -11.15 22.61 -10.19
CA ILE A 596 -11.37 22.42 -11.63
C ILE A 596 -10.89 23.67 -12.40
N ASP A 597 -10.10 23.46 -13.44
CA ASP A 597 -9.53 24.54 -14.30
C ASP A 597 -8.71 25.61 -13.54
N ALA A 598 -8.30 25.33 -12.30
CA ALA A 598 -7.64 26.31 -11.43
C ALA A 598 -6.11 26.26 -11.50
N GLY A 599 -5.55 25.27 -12.13
CA GLY A 599 -4.12 25.12 -12.35
C GLY A 599 -3.61 25.94 -13.55
N ILE A 600 -2.30 25.86 -13.75
CA ILE A 600 -1.61 26.47 -14.91
C ILE A 600 -0.86 25.41 -15.70
N SER A 601 -0.74 25.61 -17.01
CA SER A 601 0.07 24.74 -17.85
C SER A 601 1.55 24.87 -17.54
N VAL A 602 2.24 23.73 -17.35
CA VAL A 602 3.68 23.64 -17.06
C VAL A 602 4.39 22.99 -18.26
N GLU A 603 5.09 23.77 -19.05
CA GLU A 603 5.67 23.33 -20.34
C GLU A 603 6.56 22.09 -20.26
N SER A 604 7.24 21.90 -19.12
CA SER A 604 8.19 20.81 -18.93
C SER A 604 7.57 19.48 -18.43
N ILE A 605 6.26 19.47 -18.20
CA ILE A 605 5.53 18.33 -17.63
C ILE A 605 4.44 17.91 -18.60
N PRO A 606 4.35 16.60 -18.94
CA PRO A 606 3.19 16.08 -19.63
C PRO A 606 1.93 16.28 -18.76
N GLN A 607 0.96 17.00 -19.27
CA GLN A 607 -0.32 17.24 -18.59
C GLN A 607 -1.46 16.81 -19.51
N GLU A 608 -2.36 16.03 -19.00
CA GLU A 608 -3.68 15.86 -19.59
C GLU A 608 -4.52 17.06 -19.12
N ILE A 609 -5.22 17.72 -20.02
CA ILE A 609 -6.04 18.86 -19.71
C ILE A 609 -7.44 18.61 -20.27
N ILE A 610 -8.42 18.52 -19.39
CA ILE A 610 -9.83 18.37 -19.72
C ILE A 610 -10.53 19.64 -19.25
N GLY A 611 -10.77 20.55 -20.17
CA GLY A 611 -11.30 21.86 -19.82
C GLY A 611 -10.49 23.00 -20.38
N SER A 612 -10.38 24.11 -19.66
CA SER A 612 -9.67 25.31 -20.08
C SER A 612 -8.23 25.41 -19.54
N SER A 613 -7.96 24.73 -18.44
CA SER A 613 -6.66 24.70 -17.74
C SER A 613 -6.54 23.36 -17.01
N PRO A 614 -5.33 22.97 -16.56
CA PRO A 614 -5.19 21.82 -15.69
C PRO A 614 -5.94 22.01 -14.37
N ASP A 615 -6.40 20.92 -13.77
CA ASP A 615 -6.94 20.93 -12.42
C ASP A 615 -5.80 21.00 -11.37
N ILE A 616 -6.15 21.32 -10.13
CA ILE A 616 -5.24 21.25 -9.01
C ILE A 616 -5.32 19.84 -8.42
N GLY A 617 -4.20 19.13 -8.33
CA GLY A 617 -4.09 17.75 -7.84
C GLY A 617 -3.64 16.78 -8.93
N ALA A 618 -3.71 15.48 -8.61
CA ALA A 618 -3.16 14.40 -9.43
C ALA A 618 -4.10 13.93 -10.55
N TYR A 619 -5.38 14.29 -10.47
CA TYR A 619 -6.42 13.85 -11.42
C TYR A 619 -7.17 15.04 -12.00
N GLU A 620 -7.64 14.89 -13.24
CA GLU A 620 -8.48 15.85 -13.96
C GLU A 620 -9.96 15.48 -13.85
N TYR A 621 -10.82 16.43 -13.53
CA TYR A 621 -12.27 16.24 -13.51
C TYR A 621 -12.81 15.74 -14.86
N GLY A 622 -13.47 14.59 -14.85
CA GLY A 622 -13.97 13.94 -16.06
C GLY A 622 -12.91 13.24 -16.91
N GLY A 623 -11.67 13.14 -16.40
CA GLY A 623 -10.56 12.39 -17.01
C GLY A 623 -10.64 10.89 -16.77
N GLU A 624 -9.65 10.18 -17.27
CA GLU A 624 -9.46 8.77 -16.93
C GLU A 624 -8.68 8.64 -15.62
N ILE A 625 -9.12 7.75 -14.73
CA ILE A 625 -8.38 7.42 -13.50
C ILE A 625 -7.21 6.54 -13.92
N TRP A 626 -6.00 7.07 -13.78
CA TRP A 626 -4.82 6.23 -13.95
C TRP A 626 -4.66 5.29 -12.74
N LYS A 627 -4.21 4.07 -13.01
CA LYS A 627 -3.99 3.06 -11.97
C LYS A 627 -2.51 2.86 -11.72
N ALA A 628 -2.15 2.66 -10.46
CA ALA A 628 -0.82 2.28 -10.03
C ALA A 628 -0.79 0.81 -9.59
N GLY A 629 0.41 0.22 -9.57
CA GLY A 629 0.63 -1.16 -9.18
C GLY A 629 0.60 -2.14 -10.35
N ILE A 630 0.60 -3.42 -10.03
CA ILE A 630 0.60 -4.51 -11.02
C ILE A 630 -0.63 -4.45 -11.91
N GLU A 631 -0.47 -4.87 -13.17
CA GLU A 631 -1.53 -4.81 -14.17
C GLU A 631 -1.52 -6.07 -15.04
N GLY A 632 -2.69 -6.67 -15.22
CA GLY A 632 -2.89 -7.76 -16.19
C GLY A 632 -2.38 -9.13 -15.76
N TRP A 633 -1.93 -9.30 -14.53
CA TRP A 633 -1.62 -10.58 -13.90
C TRP A 633 -1.92 -10.51 -12.41
N GLN A 634 -2.11 -11.68 -11.80
CA GLN A 634 -2.17 -11.78 -10.35
C GLN A 634 -1.04 -12.69 -9.89
N PRO A 635 -0.29 -12.33 -8.82
CA PRO A 635 0.69 -13.21 -8.25
C PRO A 635 0.03 -14.46 -7.65
N ASP A 636 0.71 -15.59 -7.79
CA ASP A 636 0.34 -16.82 -7.10
C ASP A 636 1.14 -16.85 -5.79
N PHE A 637 0.53 -16.37 -4.73
CA PHE A 637 1.20 -16.20 -3.43
C PHE A 637 1.52 -17.54 -2.79
N TYR A 638 2.71 -17.66 -2.21
CA TYR A 638 3.21 -18.84 -1.56
C TYR A 638 3.47 -18.55 -0.06
N PRO A 639 3.04 -19.39 0.88
CA PRO A 639 2.12 -20.53 0.78
C PRO A 639 0.64 -20.16 0.97
N TRP A 640 0.26 -18.89 0.96
CA TRP A 640 -1.06 -18.37 1.30
C TRP A 640 -1.68 -17.63 0.11
N ASP A 641 -2.99 -17.77 -0.05
CA ASP A 641 -3.78 -16.84 -0.85
C ASP A 641 -3.86 -15.50 -0.09
N HIS A 642 -2.99 -14.58 -0.40
CA HIS A 642 -3.11 -13.22 0.10
C HIS A 642 -4.11 -12.46 -0.78
N ILE A 643 -5.30 -12.27 -0.25
CA ILE A 643 -6.21 -11.28 -0.76
C ILE A 643 -5.73 -9.95 -0.17
N SER A 644 -5.59 -8.93 -0.99
CA SER A 644 -5.14 -7.61 -0.58
C SER A 644 -6.07 -7.06 0.51
N ASP A 645 -5.52 -6.66 1.63
CA ASP A 645 -6.17 -5.96 2.73
C ASP A 645 -5.31 -4.72 2.99
N SER A 646 -5.70 -3.62 2.34
CA SER A 646 -4.84 -2.44 2.21
C SER A 646 -4.71 -1.63 3.47
N ASP A 647 -5.69 -1.68 4.37
CA ASP A 647 -5.67 -0.94 5.63
C ASP A 647 -5.43 -1.82 6.86
N GLY A 648 -5.55 -3.16 6.71
CA GLY A 648 -5.20 -4.13 7.73
C GLY A 648 -6.32 -4.42 8.73
N ASP A 649 -7.56 -4.19 8.36
CA ASP A 649 -8.70 -4.36 9.25
C ASP A 649 -9.29 -5.78 9.26
N GLY A 650 -8.77 -6.66 8.38
CA GLY A 650 -9.17 -8.05 8.25
C GLY A 650 -10.24 -8.31 7.18
N ILE A 651 -10.64 -7.28 6.43
CA ILE A 651 -11.52 -7.38 5.27
C ILE A 651 -10.67 -7.11 4.02
N THR A 652 -10.92 -7.85 2.98
CA THR A 652 -10.12 -7.75 1.76
C THR A 652 -10.57 -6.60 0.88
N ASP A 653 -9.66 -5.94 0.16
CA ASP A 653 -9.94 -4.76 -0.66
C ASP A 653 -11.13 -4.93 -1.63
N ASP A 654 -11.42 -6.15 -2.08
CA ASP A 654 -12.52 -6.47 -2.99
C ASP A 654 -13.86 -6.74 -2.27
N GLU A 655 -13.80 -7.02 -0.97
CA GLU A 655 -14.97 -7.16 -0.09
C GLU A 655 -15.14 -5.96 0.85
N ASP A 656 -14.14 -5.06 0.91
CA ASP A 656 -14.08 -3.92 1.80
C ASP A 656 -14.76 -2.67 1.17
N ASN A 657 -15.70 -2.10 1.91
CA ASN A 657 -16.38 -0.88 1.50
C ASN A 657 -15.62 0.41 1.86
N CYS A 658 -14.45 0.29 2.56
CA CYS A 658 -13.48 1.38 2.79
C CYS A 658 -12.03 0.90 2.63
N PRO A 659 -11.56 0.44 1.47
CA PRO A 659 -10.30 -0.29 1.31
C PRO A 659 -9.00 0.39 1.76
N LEU A 660 -9.07 1.60 2.29
CA LEU A 660 -7.92 2.39 2.72
C LEU A 660 -8.06 2.93 4.16
N ILE A 661 -9.17 2.61 4.85
CA ILE A 661 -9.49 3.11 6.20
C ILE A 661 -10.09 1.99 7.03
N GLU A 662 -9.35 1.50 8.02
CA GLU A 662 -9.77 0.41 8.92
C GLU A 662 -11.24 0.55 9.37
N ASN A 663 -12.11 -0.34 8.93
CA ASN A 663 -13.51 -0.42 9.32
C ASN A 663 -14.04 -1.86 9.39
N PRO A 664 -13.49 -2.70 10.27
CA PRO A 664 -13.81 -4.13 10.32
C PRO A 664 -15.29 -4.44 10.58
N ASP A 665 -16.08 -3.45 10.93
CA ASP A 665 -17.53 -3.58 11.11
C ASP A 665 -18.33 -3.37 9.80
N GLN A 666 -17.68 -2.90 8.72
CA GLN A 666 -18.24 -2.71 7.38
C GLN A 666 -19.60 -1.98 7.38
N ASN A 667 -19.77 -1.05 8.31
CA ASN A 667 -21.00 -0.28 8.40
C ASN A 667 -21.16 0.61 7.16
N ASP A 668 -22.30 0.45 6.49
CA ASP A 668 -22.74 1.19 5.31
C ASP A 668 -24.24 1.45 5.51
N LYS A 669 -24.57 2.68 5.88
CA LYS A 669 -25.90 3.03 6.37
C LYS A 669 -26.91 3.22 5.26
N ASP A 670 -26.48 3.80 4.16
CA ASP A 670 -27.34 4.07 3.00
C ASP A 670 -27.31 2.97 1.93
N LEU A 671 -26.36 2.02 2.07
CA LEU A 671 -26.15 0.85 1.20
C LEU A 671 -25.73 1.24 -0.23
N ASP A 672 -24.94 2.28 -0.37
CA ASP A 672 -24.40 2.69 -1.67
C ASP A 672 -23.10 1.97 -2.06
N GLY A 673 -22.49 1.27 -1.10
CA GLY A 673 -21.27 0.48 -1.25
C GLY A 673 -20.01 1.17 -0.75
N ILE A 674 -20.16 2.37 -0.16
CA ILE A 674 -19.09 3.08 0.56
C ILE A 674 -19.39 2.95 2.06
N GLY A 675 -18.39 2.57 2.83
CA GLY A 675 -18.58 2.42 4.28
C GLY A 675 -18.58 3.75 5.01
N ASN A 676 -19.37 3.86 6.07
CA ASN A 676 -19.50 5.08 6.87
C ASN A 676 -18.18 5.71 7.33
N LYS A 677 -17.10 4.99 7.36
CA LYS A 677 -15.77 5.49 7.74
C LYS A 677 -15.11 6.33 6.65
N CYS A 678 -15.41 6.06 5.41
CA CYS A 678 -14.85 6.70 4.24
C CYS A 678 -15.90 7.42 3.38
N ASP A 679 -17.18 7.28 3.76
CA ASP A 679 -18.27 8.01 3.15
C ASP A 679 -18.33 9.43 3.71
N PRO A 680 -18.42 10.47 2.90
CA PRO A 680 -18.62 11.83 3.38
C PRO A 680 -20.10 12.19 3.69
N ASP A 681 -21.06 11.31 3.36
CA ASP A 681 -22.51 11.53 3.50
C ASP A 681 -23.18 10.19 3.85
N ASP A 682 -22.98 9.74 5.11
CA ASP A 682 -23.30 8.39 5.61
C ASP A 682 -24.75 7.92 5.37
N ASP A 683 -25.68 8.81 5.13
CA ASP A 683 -27.10 8.47 4.92
C ASP A 683 -27.66 8.98 3.56
N ASN A 684 -26.76 9.58 2.74
CA ASN A 684 -27.00 10.01 1.37
C ASN A 684 -28.21 10.97 1.22
N ASP A 685 -28.34 11.87 2.17
CA ASP A 685 -29.43 12.87 2.16
C ASP A 685 -29.03 14.17 1.42
N GLY A 686 -27.75 14.30 1.06
CA GLY A 686 -27.14 15.42 0.37
C GLY A 686 -26.58 16.49 1.30
N ILE A 687 -26.46 16.19 2.60
CA ILE A 687 -25.75 16.97 3.61
C ILE A 687 -24.57 16.10 4.06
N LEU A 688 -23.37 16.66 4.07
CA LEU A 688 -22.18 15.94 4.48
C LEU A 688 -22.18 15.71 5.99
N ASP A 689 -21.51 14.63 6.45
CA ASP A 689 -21.46 14.23 7.86
C ASP A 689 -21.11 15.33 8.87
N GLU A 690 -20.15 16.21 8.56
CA GLU A 690 -19.73 17.25 9.50
C GLU A 690 -20.78 18.35 9.77
N PRO A 691 -21.49 18.85 8.76
CA PRO A 691 -22.59 19.79 9.00
C PRO A 691 -23.94 19.11 9.29
N ASP A 692 -24.04 17.78 9.15
CA ASP A 692 -25.28 17.05 9.33
C ASP A 692 -25.61 16.88 10.82
N ASN A 693 -26.82 17.36 11.19
CA ASN A 693 -27.33 17.23 12.55
C ASN A 693 -27.93 15.84 12.85
N CYS A 694 -28.03 14.96 11.83
CA CYS A 694 -28.46 13.56 11.96
C CYS A 694 -27.66 12.60 11.09
N ARG A 695 -26.36 12.65 11.10
CA ARG A 695 -25.36 11.93 10.29
C ARG A 695 -25.72 10.51 9.79
N LEU A 696 -26.58 9.80 10.47
CA LEU A 696 -26.96 8.42 10.11
C LEU A 696 -28.46 8.29 9.80
N VAL A 697 -29.18 9.39 9.68
CA VAL A 697 -30.65 9.39 9.47
C VAL A 697 -31.02 10.50 8.51
N ALA A 698 -31.22 10.17 7.27
CA ALA A 698 -31.49 11.13 6.18
C ALA A 698 -32.54 12.19 6.53
N ASN A 699 -32.09 13.41 6.72
CA ASN A 699 -32.91 14.55 7.05
C ASN A 699 -32.55 15.85 6.29
N PRO A 700 -32.63 15.86 4.95
CA PRO A 700 -32.14 16.94 4.10
C PRO A 700 -32.71 18.33 4.39
N ASP A 701 -33.64 18.46 5.29
CA ASP A 701 -34.20 19.72 5.77
C ASP A 701 -33.53 20.24 7.04
N GLN A 702 -32.68 19.42 7.64
CA GLN A 702 -31.83 19.74 8.80
C GLN A 702 -32.61 20.41 9.93
N LEU A 703 -33.87 19.95 10.15
CA LEU A 703 -34.73 20.52 11.17
C LEU A 703 -34.20 20.17 12.55
N ASP A 704 -33.98 21.16 13.37
CA ASP A 704 -33.49 21.12 14.73
C ASP A 704 -34.34 22.14 15.50
N THR A 705 -35.38 21.63 16.21
CA THR A 705 -36.43 22.45 16.78
C THR A 705 -35.98 23.19 18.05
N ASP A 706 -35.13 22.55 18.85
CA ASP A 706 -34.62 23.13 20.11
C ASP A 706 -33.26 23.83 19.95
N GLY A 707 -32.53 23.55 18.85
CA GLY A 707 -31.26 24.19 18.51
C GLY A 707 -30.08 23.63 19.29
N ASP A 708 -30.16 22.36 19.73
CA ASP A 708 -29.08 21.69 20.50
C ASP A 708 -28.00 21.10 19.59
N GLY A 709 -28.25 20.99 18.29
CA GLY A 709 -27.34 20.49 17.28
C GLY A 709 -27.59 19.04 16.86
N LYS A 710 -28.64 18.41 17.34
CA LYS A 710 -29.24 17.21 16.81
C LYS A 710 -30.49 17.55 16.02
N GLY A 711 -30.73 16.85 14.93
CA GLY A 711 -31.92 17.03 14.15
C GLY A 711 -33.13 16.27 14.72
N ASP A 712 -34.32 16.80 14.56
CA ASP A 712 -35.57 16.22 15.04
C ASP A 712 -35.77 14.73 14.66
N LEU A 713 -35.15 14.26 13.59
CA LEU A 713 -35.26 12.87 13.14
C LEU A 713 -34.39 11.90 13.92
N CYS A 714 -33.37 12.37 14.63
CA CYS A 714 -32.40 11.57 15.41
C CYS A 714 -32.30 12.03 16.86
N ASP A 715 -33.09 13.03 17.25
CA ASP A 715 -33.25 13.42 18.65
C ASP A 715 -34.37 12.58 19.30
N ASP A 716 -34.27 12.37 20.56
CA ASP A 716 -35.31 11.71 21.37
C ASP A 716 -36.23 12.73 22.08
N ASP A 717 -35.88 14.05 22.02
CA ASP A 717 -36.59 15.17 22.68
C ASP A 717 -36.49 16.41 21.80
N ASP A 718 -37.30 16.41 20.71
CA ASP A 718 -37.22 17.38 19.61
C ASP A 718 -37.34 18.86 20.02
N ASP A 719 -37.98 19.16 21.13
CA ASP A 719 -38.19 20.54 21.58
C ASP A 719 -37.40 20.88 22.86
N GLY A 720 -36.65 19.92 23.41
CA GLY A 720 -35.71 20.14 24.53
C GLY A 720 -36.38 20.38 25.88
N ASP A 721 -37.63 19.97 26.04
CA ASP A 721 -38.42 20.24 27.25
C ASP A 721 -38.19 19.23 28.41
N GLY A 722 -37.45 18.11 28.08
CA GLY A 722 -37.09 17.03 28.98
C GLY A 722 -38.10 15.88 29.01
N VAL A 723 -39.02 15.82 28.08
CA VAL A 723 -39.94 14.69 27.81
C VAL A 723 -39.66 14.14 26.42
N ASN A 724 -39.29 12.86 26.34
CA ASN A 724 -38.98 12.25 25.04
C ASN A 724 -40.21 12.21 24.14
N ASP A 725 -40.05 12.39 22.84
CA ASP A 725 -41.11 12.50 21.82
C ASP A 725 -42.16 11.40 21.88
N ILE A 726 -41.73 10.17 22.21
CA ILE A 726 -42.65 9.01 22.35
C ILE A 726 -43.62 9.18 23.52
N GLU A 727 -43.21 9.92 24.55
CA GLU A 727 -43.97 10.17 25.76
C GLU A 727 -44.57 11.58 25.74
N ASP A 728 -44.11 12.45 24.81
CA ASP A 728 -44.53 13.82 24.73
C ASP A 728 -45.85 13.97 23.92
N ASN A 729 -46.76 14.74 24.48
CA ASN A 729 -48.00 15.06 23.84
C ASN A 729 -47.93 16.30 22.93
N CYS A 730 -46.74 16.96 22.86
CA CYS A 730 -46.45 18.06 21.95
C CYS A 730 -44.99 18.03 21.42
N PRO A 731 -44.47 17.00 20.78
CA PRO A 731 -43.02 16.78 20.52
C PRO A 731 -42.25 17.87 19.78
N LEU A 732 -42.80 18.96 19.42
CA LEU A 732 -42.18 20.08 18.73
C LEU A 732 -42.46 21.44 19.40
N ILE A 733 -43.05 21.46 20.60
CA ILE A 733 -43.38 22.68 21.31
C ILE A 733 -43.20 22.46 22.82
N GLU A 734 -42.18 23.04 23.41
CA GLU A 734 -41.87 22.93 24.85
C GLU A 734 -43.10 22.97 25.75
N ASN A 735 -43.43 21.88 26.43
CA ASN A 735 -44.51 21.77 27.39
C ASN A 735 -44.19 20.76 28.51
N PRO A 736 -43.15 20.97 29.32
CA PRO A 736 -42.67 20.03 30.33
C PRO A 736 -43.72 19.64 31.37
N ASP A 737 -44.86 20.33 31.41
CA ASP A 737 -45.98 19.98 32.28
C ASP A 737 -46.98 19.02 31.67
N GLN A 738 -46.91 18.77 30.36
CA GLN A 738 -47.69 17.80 29.60
C GLN A 738 -49.19 18.00 29.79
N GLU A 739 -49.69 19.27 29.96
CA GLU A 739 -51.11 19.54 30.19
C GLU A 739 -51.93 19.18 28.97
N ASP A 740 -52.89 18.28 29.14
CA ASP A 740 -53.92 17.85 28.18
C ASP A 740 -55.28 17.80 28.88
N TRP A 741 -56.02 18.90 28.84
CA TRP A 741 -57.29 19.07 29.56
C TRP A 741 -58.41 18.18 29.06
N ASN A 742 -58.36 17.78 27.77
CA ASN A 742 -59.40 16.96 27.15
C ASN A 742 -59.05 15.48 27.08
N ASN A 743 -57.84 15.11 27.44
CA ASN A 743 -57.24 13.75 27.45
C ASN A 743 -57.36 13.06 26.04
N ASP A 744 -57.09 13.81 25.00
CA ASP A 744 -57.09 13.26 23.64
C ASP A 744 -55.68 12.82 23.16
N GLY A 745 -54.66 13.01 24.03
CA GLY A 745 -53.27 12.64 23.76
C GLY A 745 -52.48 13.72 23.01
N VAL A 746 -52.98 14.92 22.90
CA VAL A 746 -52.30 16.08 22.34
C VAL A 746 -52.30 17.20 23.38
N GLY A 747 -51.13 17.72 23.70
CA GLY A 747 -50.96 18.74 24.73
C GLY A 747 -51.68 20.05 24.41
N ASP A 748 -52.14 20.74 25.45
CA ASP A 748 -52.95 21.99 25.33
C ASP A 748 -52.23 23.08 24.50
N ILE A 749 -50.92 23.10 24.47
CA ILE A 749 -50.13 24.14 23.76
C ILE A 749 -50.01 23.86 22.26
N CYS A 750 -50.01 22.58 21.83
CA CYS A 750 -49.89 22.17 20.43
C CYS A 750 -51.22 21.67 19.87
N GLY A 751 -52.15 21.28 20.74
CA GLY A 751 -53.47 20.84 20.40
C GLY A 751 -54.45 21.98 20.25
N ASP A 752 -55.73 21.66 20.22
CA ASP A 752 -56.80 22.66 19.97
C ASP A 752 -56.85 23.75 21.08
N PRO A 753 -56.48 25.01 20.80
CA PRO A 753 -56.99 26.09 21.63
C PRO A 753 -58.50 26.13 21.44
N LYS A 754 -59.28 26.32 22.49
CA LYS A 754 -60.73 26.52 22.49
C LYS A 754 -61.18 27.15 21.20
N PRO A 755 -62.29 26.71 20.52
CA PRO A 755 -62.52 26.83 19.12
C PRO A 755 -62.65 28.27 18.65
N LEU A 756 -61.69 28.75 17.92
CA LEU A 756 -61.80 29.83 16.94
C LEU A 756 -61.49 29.21 15.57
N PHE A 757 -62.54 29.05 14.78
CA PHE A 757 -62.53 28.45 13.46
C PHE A 757 -61.44 29.05 12.55
N THR A 758 -60.46 28.21 12.06
CA THR A 758 -59.84 28.43 10.74
C THR A 758 -59.66 27.10 10.03
N GLU A 759 -60.19 26.94 8.83
CA GLU A 759 -60.11 25.77 7.97
C GLU A 759 -58.63 25.50 7.56
N LYS A 760 -58.18 24.28 7.78
CA LYS A 760 -56.89 23.78 7.23
C LYS A 760 -57.03 23.64 5.70
N VAL A 761 -56.46 24.56 4.94
CA VAL A 761 -56.52 24.59 3.48
C VAL A 761 -55.55 23.56 2.90
N THR A 762 -56.02 22.36 2.65
CA THR A 762 -55.29 21.38 1.85
C THR A 762 -55.46 21.67 0.36
N PHE A 763 -54.42 21.61 -0.43
CA PHE A 763 -54.51 21.75 -1.89
C PHE A 763 -54.82 20.42 -2.60
N ILE A 764 -54.72 19.28 -1.91
CA ILE A 764 -55.26 18.01 -2.37
C ILE A 764 -56.71 17.89 -1.98
N GLU A 765 -57.59 17.87 -2.98
CA GLU A 765 -59.01 17.82 -2.73
C GLU A 765 -59.51 16.37 -2.62
N LYS A 766 -58.96 15.46 -3.42
CA LYS A 766 -59.40 14.07 -3.43
C LYS A 766 -58.34 13.15 -4.04
N VAL A 767 -58.24 11.92 -3.47
CA VAL A 767 -57.41 10.82 -3.98
C VAL A 767 -58.28 9.60 -4.15
N TYR A 768 -58.35 9.07 -5.39
CA TYR A 768 -59.22 7.90 -5.68
C TYR A 768 -58.74 7.15 -6.93
N PRO A 769 -58.97 5.81 -7.04
CA PRO A 769 -59.46 4.99 -5.93
C PRO A 769 -58.40 4.84 -4.86
N ASN A 770 -58.81 4.71 -3.62
CA ASN A 770 -57.92 4.39 -2.50
C ASN A 770 -58.72 3.43 -1.59
N PRO A 771 -58.45 2.11 -1.55
CA PRO A 771 -57.28 1.44 -2.17
C PRO A 771 -57.25 1.49 -3.71
N THR A 772 -56.02 1.44 -4.24
CA THR A 772 -55.78 1.38 -5.69
C THR A 772 -54.93 0.17 -6.08
N ASN A 773 -55.10 -0.30 -7.33
CA ASN A 773 -54.32 -1.42 -7.83
C ASN A 773 -53.23 -1.06 -8.86
N ASN A 774 -53.49 -0.09 -9.73
CA ASN A 774 -52.54 0.30 -10.79
C ASN A 774 -52.51 1.80 -11.04
N ASN A 775 -53.64 2.51 -10.92
CA ASN A 775 -53.71 3.94 -11.21
C ASN A 775 -54.43 4.67 -10.08
N LEU A 776 -53.87 5.76 -9.68
CA LEU A 776 -54.33 6.66 -8.64
C LEU A 776 -54.62 8.03 -9.26
N ARG A 777 -55.82 8.54 -9.05
CA ARG A 777 -56.18 9.90 -9.46
C ARG A 777 -56.17 10.84 -8.26
N VAL A 778 -55.46 11.94 -8.38
CA VAL A 778 -55.38 12.99 -7.37
C VAL A 778 -55.98 14.27 -7.92
N THR A 779 -57.05 14.74 -7.31
CA THR A 779 -57.66 16.03 -7.64
C THR A 779 -57.01 17.15 -6.85
N LEU A 780 -56.62 18.23 -7.52
CA LEU A 780 -55.83 19.33 -6.94
C LEU A 780 -56.54 20.66 -7.18
N LYS A 781 -56.37 21.61 -6.28
CA LYS A 781 -56.82 22.98 -6.51
C LYS A 781 -56.19 23.60 -7.78
N PRO A 782 -56.89 24.38 -8.55
CA PRO A 782 -56.39 24.93 -9.80
C PRO A 782 -55.20 25.90 -9.59
N GLY A 783 -54.23 25.88 -10.52
CA GLY A 783 -53.14 26.86 -10.57
C GLY A 783 -51.87 26.48 -9.84
N LEU A 784 -51.76 25.28 -9.35
CA LEU A 784 -50.57 24.78 -8.65
C LEU A 784 -49.44 24.36 -9.62
N ILE A 785 -48.23 24.74 -9.28
CA ILE A 785 -46.98 24.27 -9.93
C ILE A 785 -46.41 23.18 -9.05
N ILE A 786 -46.42 21.92 -9.52
CA ILE A 786 -45.90 20.77 -8.81
C ILE A 786 -44.42 20.67 -9.13
N LYS A 787 -43.57 20.55 -8.10
CA LYS A 787 -42.14 20.31 -8.21
C LYS A 787 -41.83 18.81 -8.24
N SER A 788 -42.38 18.04 -7.32
CA SER A 788 -42.12 16.62 -7.22
C SER A 788 -43.26 15.83 -6.61
N ILE A 789 -43.27 14.51 -6.82
CA ILE A 789 -44.25 13.57 -6.27
C ILE A 789 -43.57 12.28 -5.97
N TYR A 790 -43.72 11.83 -4.73
CA TYR A 790 -43.16 10.58 -4.24
C TYR A 790 -44.16 9.76 -3.46
N PHE A 791 -43.96 8.45 -3.39
CA PHE A 791 -44.59 7.56 -2.46
C PHE A 791 -43.57 7.14 -1.41
N ILE A 792 -43.89 7.26 -0.16
CA ILE A 792 -43.07 6.89 0.98
C ILE A 792 -43.63 5.58 1.51
N ASP A 793 -42.85 4.52 1.55
CA ASP A 793 -43.26 3.25 2.13
C ASP A 793 -43.08 3.25 3.67
N ILE A 794 -43.37 2.14 4.31
CA ILE A 794 -43.29 1.99 5.78
C ILE A 794 -41.83 1.99 6.29
N SER A 795 -40.83 1.90 5.40
CA SER A 795 -39.40 2.03 5.71
C SER A 795 -38.85 3.41 5.36
N SER A 796 -39.74 4.39 5.16
CA SER A 796 -39.44 5.78 4.78
C SER A 796 -38.79 5.97 3.40
N LYS A 797 -38.66 4.92 2.60
CA LYS A 797 -38.09 4.97 1.27
C LYS A 797 -38.94 5.75 0.29
N LEU A 798 -38.35 6.71 -0.40
CA LEU A 798 -38.95 7.50 -1.44
C LEU A 798 -39.03 6.72 -2.77
N ILE A 799 -40.23 6.56 -3.30
CA ILE A 799 -40.44 5.81 -4.54
C ILE A 799 -41.16 6.71 -5.55
N LYS A 800 -40.56 6.94 -6.70
CA LYS A 800 -41.20 7.65 -7.79
C LYS A 800 -42.28 6.79 -8.43
N PRO A 801 -43.44 7.37 -8.81
CA PRO A 801 -44.45 6.62 -9.59
C PRO A 801 -43.88 6.24 -10.96
N LYS A 802 -44.36 5.14 -11.51
CA LYS A 802 -43.90 4.63 -12.83
C LYS A 802 -44.18 5.63 -13.97
N SER A 803 -45.27 6.33 -13.93
CA SER A 803 -45.57 7.43 -14.83
C SER A 803 -46.61 8.37 -14.22
N LEU A 804 -46.59 9.60 -14.68
CA LEU A 804 -47.47 10.64 -14.20
C LEU A 804 -48.04 11.45 -15.38
N THR A 805 -49.37 11.60 -15.44
CA THR A 805 -50.05 12.37 -16.48
C THR A 805 -50.87 13.46 -15.85
N ARG A 806 -50.64 14.73 -16.27
CA ARG A 806 -51.45 15.87 -15.82
C ARG A 806 -52.80 15.89 -16.57
N ILE A 807 -53.85 15.94 -15.81
CA ILE A 807 -55.24 16.03 -16.34
C ILE A 807 -55.85 17.39 -15.94
N LYS A 808 -57.03 17.71 -16.47
CA LYS A 808 -57.67 19.02 -16.31
C LYS A 808 -57.88 19.44 -14.85
N GLU A 809 -58.12 18.49 -13.95
CA GLU A 809 -58.44 18.74 -12.54
C GLU A 809 -57.48 18.07 -11.58
N GLY A 810 -56.24 17.72 -12.02
CA GLY A 810 -55.27 17.04 -11.15
C GLY A 810 -54.24 16.17 -11.87
N LEU A 811 -54.00 15.00 -11.31
CA LEU A 811 -52.97 14.05 -11.78
C LEU A 811 -53.54 12.64 -11.88
N ASP A 812 -53.20 11.92 -12.94
CA ASP A 812 -53.30 10.45 -13.02
C ASP A 812 -51.89 9.86 -12.84
N ILE A 813 -51.76 9.01 -11.83
CA ILE A 813 -50.47 8.46 -11.37
C ILE A 813 -50.50 6.95 -11.58
N ASP A 814 -49.60 6.43 -12.37
CA ASP A 814 -49.41 4.97 -12.52
C ASP A 814 -48.53 4.47 -11.37
N VAL A 815 -49.12 3.69 -10.48
CA VAL A 815 -48.48 3.09 -9.30
C VAL A 815 -48.20 1.59 -9.49
N SER A 816 -48.18 1.11 -10.73
CA SER A 816 -47.99 -0.32 -11.03
C SER A 816 -46.59 -0.84 -10.65
N ASN A 817 -45.63 0.02 -10.36
CA ASN A 817 -44.33 -0.30 -9.85
C ASN A 817 -44.26 -0.46 -8.31
N LEU A 818 -45.29 0.00 -7.57
CA LEU A 818 -45.32 -0.15 -6.12
C LEU A 818 -45.80 -1.56 -5.72
N ASN A 819 -45.27 -2.10 -4.66
CA ASN A 819 -45.74 -3.35 -4.06
C ASN A 819 -47.09 -3.12 -3.33
N GLU A 820 -47.73 -4.21 -2.93
CA GLU A 820 -48.93 -4.13 -2.10
C GLU A 820 -48.57 -3.65 -0.69
N GLY A 821 -49.24 -2.63 -0.19
CA GLY A 821 -48.95 -2.06 1.11
C GLY A 821 -49.50 -0.65 1.28
N LEU A 822 -49.25 -0.09 2.46
CA LEU A 822 -49.60 1.28 2.81
C LEU A 822 -48.45 2.22 2.47
N TYR A 823 -48.77 3.32 1.79
CA TYR A 823 -47.81 4.36 1.39
C TYR A 823 -48.32 5.74 1.79
N ILE A 824 -47.41 6.68 1.96
CA ILE A 824 -47.74 8.11 2.04
C ILE A 824 -47.43 8.72 0.68
N LEU A 825 -48.40 9.24 0.01
CA LEU A 825 -48.23 10.05 -1.20
C LEU A 825 -47.88 11.48 -0.76
N GLN A 826 -46.73 11.96 -1.12
CA GLN A 826 -46.25 13.31 -0.92
C GLN A 826 -46.26 14.07 -2.24
N ILE A 827 -46.87 15.24 -2.24
CA ILE A 827 -46.89 16.17 -3.39
C ILE A 827 -46.32 17.50 -2.94
N ILE A 828 -45.22 17.90 -3.57
CA ILE A 828 -44.47 19.12 -3.28
C ILE A 828 -44.73 20.15 -4.37
N THR A 829 -45.15 21.33 -3.98
CA THR A 829 -45.34 22.47 -4.87
C THR A 829 -44.24 23.53 -4.64
N SER A 830 -44.29 24.63 -5.40
CA SER A 830 -43.39 25.78 -5.19
C SER A 830 -43.62 26.55 -3.89
N LYS A 831 -44.64 26.18 -3.09
CA LYS A 831 -45.04 26.91 -1.89
C LYS A 831 -45.25 26.02 -0.67
N GLU A 832 -45.63 24.78 -0.84
CA GLU A 832 -46.04 23.89 0.24
C GLU A 832 -46.03 22.41 -0.20
N ALA A 833 -45.90 21.51 0.75
CA ALA A 833 -46.04 20.07 0.56
C ALA A 833 -47.29 19.53 1.26
N ASN A 834 -47.92 18.52 0.67
CA ASN A 834 -49.06 17.81 1.27
C ASN A 834 -48.86 16.33 1.22
N LYS A 835 -49.12 15.65 2.30
CA LYS A 835 -49.02 14.17 2.46
C LYS A 835 -50.39 13.54 2.61
N ILE A 836 -50.63 12.37 2.02
CA ILE A 836 -51.87 11.61 2.16
C ILE A 836 -51.61 10.11 2.12
N LYS A 837 -52.30 9.38 2.96
CA LYS A 837 -52.19 7.91 3.00
C LYS A 837 -52.82 7.25 1.78
N VAL A 838 -52.14 6.32 1.13
CA VAL A 838 -52.62 5.56 -0.02
C VAL A 838 -52.37 4.08 0.21
N LEU A 839 -53.42 3.26 0.04
CA LEU A 839 -53.29 1.80 0.13
C LEU A 839 -53.22 1.22 -1.27
N ILE A 840 -52.17 0.44 -1.55
CA ILE A 840 -52.03 -0.34 -2.77
C ILE A 840 -52.51 -1.76 -2.51
N GLU A 841 -53.57 -2.19 -3.21
CA GLU A 841 -54.08 -3.56 -3.15
C GLU A 841 -54.08 -4.19 -4.55
N ARG A 842 -53.48 -5.34 -4.71
CA ARG A 842 -53.44 -6.11 -5.94
C ARG A 842 -54.54 -7.17 -5.87
N LYS A 843 -55.71 -6.90 -6.49
CA LYS A 843 -56.74 -7.94 -6.65
C LYS A 843 -56.31 -8.85 -7.82
N PHE A 844 -56.09 -10.15 -7.50
CA PHE A 844 -55.87 -11.21 -8.47
C PHE A 844 -57.06 -11.39 -9.39
#